data_e6e2d35fc63c980c7a76039156cd015e
#
_entry.id   e6e2d35fc63c980c7a76039156cd015e
#
_cell.length_a   1.000
_cell.length_b   1.000
_cell.length_c   1.000
_cell.angle_alpha   90.00
_cell.angle_beta   90.00
_cell.angle_gamma   90.00
#
_symmetry.space_group_name_H-M   'P 1'
#
loop_
_entity.id
_entity.type
_entity.pdbx_description
1 polymer ?
#
loop_
_entity_poly.entity_id
_entity_poly.type
_entity_poly.pdbx_seq_one_letter_code
_entity_poly.pdbx_strand_id
1 'polypeptide(L)'
;MALELLAAAVGCYTLAGLLGLGVLRWRFPADLSAATAIVAGLLVVVTAAIWLGGAHDSVSLPTSTPIGGLAFRATPLAGTFLLLSGVVGTGISLYTAGYAPHVGGPLRQASLHSLLNLSFAAILLVLAAANAFTFLLAWEMMVIATYVLVTVEFERPGRPQAAFLMLSLAKIGFVAMAVGFIAVGALHAGVSFASLAHHPVVNGALASAAFVLFLVGFGVKAGLVPLQGWLTKAHPAAPANVSAALSGIVVSMGIYGLVLTVVTLLPSPSGWWGYLALGVGMVTAAYGVLFSLLVPNLKRMLAYSTIENLGFMVAMLGVSLVFASSHHHLLAAAALVVVILHALYHALLKSTLFMGAGCVDVGARGLDMDRLGGLARRMRWTTLLFFVGAMGLAGIPPLNGFQTEWLGLQMLIRARVLDTPESRVYMAAAGMLLTLTFALAATAYVRVFGGAFLGAPRSRRAAHAVEVPITMRLGMLVTAGVAVVTALIPPIGIGEAVASAEGATHEPGLLNALLPPLFQHPTQFALPIRVGGTFLSQILHGNGMVIVPTSFNYAFISPTFIFLSLVCIIVLTAGALRLLGRRGRRESEVWVGGAIEYRASMQYTSTAFTNLFRSTFGGVFRDQRDIERDYHQAPFFAHSVRYLRRVVEPVEAYVYRPVITGARRLSSAAGRLQSGHVSLYLLYLVAVFVVVLLVR
;
A
#
# COMPACT_ATOMS: atom_id res chain seq x y z
N MET A 1 -7.94 -30.03 -3.69
CA MET A 1 -8.22 -29.21 -4.89
C MET A 1 -7.75 -27.75 -4.73
N ALA A 2 -8.15 -27.06 -3.67
CA ALA A 2 -7.79 -25.62 -3.51
C ALA A 2 -6.28 -25.38 -3.31
N LEU A 3 -5.57 -26.22 -2.56
CA LEU A 3 -4.12 -26.14 -2.40
C LEU A 3 -3.35 -26.66 -3.64
N GLU A 4 -3.91 -27.55 -4.41
CA GLU A 4 -3.30 -28.02 -5.68
C GLU A 4 -3.27 -26.89 -6.72
N LEU A 5 -4.35 -26.09 -6.81
CA LEU A 5 -4.38 -24.90 -7.66
C LEU A 5 -3.37 -23.86 -7.21
N LEU A 6 -3.23 -23.66 -5.89
CA LEU A 6 -2.18 -22.78 -5.37
C LEU A 6 -0.79 -23.30 -5.74
N ALA A 7 -0.53 -24.61 -5.57
CA ALA A 7 0.74 -25.21 -5.94
C ALA A 7 1.03 -25.06 -7.45
N ALA A 8 -0.01 -25.22 -8.30
CA ALA A 8 0.11 -24.95 -9.73
C ALA A 8 0.46 -23.48 -10.02
N ALA A 9 -0.18 -22.53 -9.33
CA ALA A 9 0.12 -21.10 -9.48
C ALA A 9 1.56 -20.76 -9.04
N VAL A 10 2.02 -21.31 -7.90
CA VAL A 10 3.41 -21.18 -7.41
C VAL A 10 4.38 -21.80 -8.42
N GLY A 11 4.05 -22.98 -8.96
CA GLY A 11 4.81 -23.65 -10.03
C GLY A 11 4.91 -22.79 -11.29
N CYS A 12 3.80 -22.20 -11.75
CA CYS A 12 3.77 -21.30 -12.90
C CYS A 12 4.60 -20.04 -12.67
N TYR A 13 4.53 -19.39 -11.50
CA TYR A 13 5.40 -18.24 -11.18
C TYR A 13 6.87 -18.64 -11.10
N THR A 14 7.19 -19.80 -10.53
CA THR A 14 8.56 -20.31 -10.49
C THR A 14 9.07 -20.58 -11.91
N LEU A 15 8.27 -21.23 -12.74
CA LEU A 15 8.59 -21.46 -14.16
C LEU A 15 8.79 -20.14 -14.91
N ALA A 16 7.89 -19.17 -14.72
CA ALA A 16 8.03 -17.84 -15.31
C ALA A 16 9.33 -17.16 -14.88
N GLY A 17 9.74 -17.32 -13.60
CA GLY A 17 11.01 -16.85 -13.09
C GLY A 17 12.21 -17.50 -13.76
N LEU A 18 12.18 -18.82 -13.95
CA LEU A 18 13.23 -19.56 -14.65
C LEU A 18 13.32 -19.20 -16.14
N LEU A 19 12.18 -19.05 -16.81
CA LEU A 19 12.10 -18.56 -18.18
C LEU A 19 12.67 -17.15 -18.31
N GLY A 20 12.46 -16.29 -17.29
CA GLY A 20 13.04 -14.97 -17.22
C GLY A 20 14.57 -14.97 -17.32
N LEU A 21 15.27 -15.95 -16.77
CA LEU A 21 16.72 -16.10 -16.91
C LEU A 21 17.15 -16.39 -18.38
N GLY A 22 16.30 -17.01 -19.16
CA GLY A 22 16.54 -17.28 -20.59
C GLY A 22 16.69 -16.01 -21.43
N VAL A 23 16.19 -14.86 -20.97
CA VAL A 23 16.37 -13.54 -21.62
C VAL A 23 17.83 -13.16 -21.81
N LEU A 24 18.74 -13.72 -21.01
CA LEU A 24 20.19 -13.53 -21.16
C LEU A 24 20.73 -14.04 -22.50
N ARG A 25 20.07 -15.03 -23.09
CA ARG A 25 20.50 -15.65 -24.35
C ARG A 25 19.59 -15.32 -25.53
N TRP A 26 18.27 -15.20 -25.32
CA TRP A 26 17.28 -15.14 -26.39
C TRP A 26 16.15 -14.18 -26.00
N ARG A 27 15.56 -13.46 -26.96
CA ARG A 27 14.44 -12.51 -26.70
C ARG A 27 13.11 -13.21 -26.43
N PHE A 28 12.85 -14.33 -27.08
CA PHE A 28 11.61 -15.09 -26.96
C PHE A 28 11.23 -15.50 -25.51
N PRO A 29 12.15 -15.83 -24.60
CA PRO A 29 11.82 -16.16 -23.22
C PRO A 29 11.15 -15.04 -22.42
N ALA A 30 11.32 -13.77 -22.77
CA ALA A 30 10.69 -12.66 -22.06
C ALA A 30 9.16 -12.66 -22.21
N ASP A 31 8.68 -12.85 -23.45
CA ASP A 31 7.24 -12.92 -23.75
C ASP A 31 6.61 -14.17 -23.14
N LEU A 32 7.33 -15.30 -23.19
CA LEU A 32 6.88 -16.55 -22.58
C LEU A 32 6.84 -16.46 -21.05
N SER A 33 7.85 -15.83 -20.42
CA SER A 33 7.85 -15.54 -18.98
C SER A 33 6.66 -14.68 -18.59
N ALA A 34 6.38 -13.61 -19.33
CA ALA A 34 5.24 -12.74 -19.07
C ALA A 34 3.90 -13.49 -19.24
N ALA A 35 3.74 -14.27 -20.31
CA ALA A 35 2.53 -15.06 -20.55
C ALA A 35 2.29 -16.10 -19.44
N THR A 36 3.33 -16.82 -19.03
CA THR A 36 3.25 -17.80 -17.93
C THR A 36 2.90 -17.11 -16.60
N ALA A 37 3.45 -15.92 -16.34
CA ALA A 37 3.13 -15.14 -15.15
C ALA A 37 1.69 -14.61 -15.14
N ILE A 38 1.13 -14.26 -16.31
CA ILE A 38 -0.29 -13.89 -16.44
C ILE A 38 -1.17 -15.08 -16.12
N VAL A 39 -0.87 -16.26 -16.65
CA VAL A 39 -1.59 -17.51 -16.33
C VAL A 39 -1.51 -17.80 -14.83
N ALA A 40 -0.33 -17.66 -14.21
CA ALA A 40 -0.17 -17.82 -12.77
C ALA A 40 -1.07 -16.86 -11.98
N GLY A 41 -1.11 -15.58 -12.34
CA GLY A 41 -1.96 -14.59 -11.71
C GLY A 41 -3.46 -14.92 -11.82
N LEU A 42 -3.92 -15.39 -12.98
CA LEU A 42 -5.30 -15.85 -13.17
C LEU A 42 -5.62 -17.09 -12.34
N LEU A 43 -4.70 -18.06 -12.26
CA LEU A 43 -4.85 -19.22 -11.36
C LEU A 43 -4.96 -18.78 -9.89
N VAL A 44 -4.19 -17.76 -9.48
CA VAL A 44 -4.31 -17.19 -8.11
C VAL A 44 -5.69 -16.60 -7.88
N VAL A 45 -6.26 -15.86 -8.85
CA VAL A 45 -7.63 -15.33 -8.73
C VAL A 45 -8.66 -16.45 -8.57
N VAL A 46 -8.56 -17.51 -9.34
CA VAL A 46 -9.45 -18.68 -9.22
C VAL A 46 -9.28 -19.37 -7.86
N THR A 47 -8.04 -19.56 -7.43
CA THR A 47 -7.73 -20.13 -6.10
C THR A 47 -8.33 -19.28 -4.99
N ALA A 48 -8.19 -17.96 -5.07
CA ALA A 48 -8.74 -17.02 -4.11
C ALA A 48 -10.28 -17.13 -4.01
N ALA A 49 -10.97 -17.18 -5.16
CA ALA A 49 -12.42 -17.34 -5.19
C ALA A 49 -12.88 -18.64 -4.50
N ILE A 50 -12.14 -19.75 -4.69
CA ILE A 50 -12.42 -21.02 -4.03
C ILE A 50 -12.19 -20.92 -2.51
N TRP A 51 -11.13 -20.23 -2.06
CA TRP A 51 -10.84 -20.05 -0.64
C TRP A 51 -11.88 -19.17 0.06
N LEU A 52 -12.33 -18.12 -0.61
CA LEU A 52 -13.40 -17.24 -0.14
C LEU A 52 -14.75 -17.94 -0.14
N GLY A 53 -14.96 -18.92 -1.01
CA GLY A 53 -16.13 -19.80 -1.02
C GLY A 53 -16.15 -20.86 0.10
N GLY A 54 -15.20 -20.81 1.05
CA GLY A 54 -15.20 -21.67 2.24
C GLY A 54 -14.38 -22.97 2.11
N ALA A 55 -13.39 -23.02 1.22
CA ALA A 55 -12.46 -24.15 1.19
C ALA A 55 -11.54 -24.14 2.43
N HIS A 56 -11.40 -25.31 3.07
CA HIS A 56 -10.63 -25.49 4.31
C HIS A 56 -9.50 -26.54 4.17
N ASP A 57 -8.96 -26.69 2.98
CA ASP A 57 -7.87 -27.64 2.73
C ASP A 57 -6.62 -27.27 3.56
N SER A 58 -5.95 -28.28 4.09
CA SER A 58 -4.66 -28.14 4.74
C SER A 58 -3.71 -29.27 4.35
N VAL A 59 -2.43 -28.98 4.26
CA VAL A 59 -1.38 -29.96 3.98
C VAL A 59 -0.16 -29.67 4.86
N SER A 60 0.43 -30.71 5.41
CA SER A 60 1.70 -30.64 6.15
C SER A 60 2.72 -31.57 5.53
N LEU A 61 3.91 -31.04 5.29
CA LEU A 61 5.07 -31.78 4.81
C LEU A 61 6.02 -31.94 6.00
N PRO A 62 6.15 -33.12 6.58
CA PRO A 62 7.05 -33.34 7.71
C PRO A 62 8.50 -33.12 7.27
N THR A 63 9.27 -32.44 8.09
CA THR A 63 10.70 -32.27 7.92
C THR A 63 11.41 -32.78 9.19
N SER A 64 12.66 -33.19 9.05
CA SER A 64 13.49 -33.64 10.18
C SER A 64 14.00 -32.48 11.05
N THR A 65 13.48 -31.26 10.86
CA THR A 65 13.94 -30.09 11.62
C THR A 65 13.26 -30.02 12.99
N PRO A 66 13.96 -29.60 14.05
CA PRO A 66 13.37 -29.48 15.39
C PRO A 66 12.34 -28.36 15.50
N ILE A 67 12.26 -27.48 14.49
CA ILE A 67 11.36 -26.32 14.46
C ILE A 67 10.02 -26.66 13.78
N GLY A 68 9.85 -27.86 13.23
CA GLY A 68 8.64 -28.31 12.54
C GLY A 68 8.77 -28.39 11.02
N GLY A 69 7.70 -28.88 10.37
CA GLY A 69 7.60 -29.04 8.92
C GLY A 69 6.99 -27.86 8.21
N LEU A 70 6.97 -27.91 6.89
CA LEU A 70 6.21 -26.99 6.07
C LEU A 70 4.72 -27.31 6.18
N ALA A 71 3.90 -26.31 6.47
CA ALA A 71 2.46 -26.47 6.58
C ALA A 71 1.74 -25.34 5.86
N PHE A 72 0.71 -25.69 5.10
CA PHE A 72 -0.10 -24.77 4.29
C PHE A 72 -1.58 -25.00 4.57
N ARG A 73 -2.36 -23.93 4.55
CA ARG A 73 -3.80 -23.96 4.82
C ARG A 73 -4.53 -22.88 4.05
N ALA A 74 -5.71 -23.22 3.53
CA ALA A 74 -6.67 -22.28 2.98
C ALA A 74 -7.44 -21.58 4.11
N THR A 75 -7.52 -20.25 4.07
CA THR A 75 -8.32 -19.43 4.98
C THR A 75 -8.98 -18.28 4.21
N PRO A 76 -10.17 -17.78 4.63
CA PRO A 76 -10.81 -16.64 3.97
C PRO A 76 -9.93 -15.38 3.98
N LEU A 77 -9.24 -15.10 5.10
CA LEU A 77 -8.31 -13.96 5.19
C LEU A 77 -7.20 -14.07 4.14
N ALA A 78 -6.55 -15.22 4.02
CA ALA A 78 -5.55 -15.45 2.98
C ALA A 78 -6.17 -15.36 1.57
N GLY A 79 -7.41 -15.81 1.39
CA GLY A 79 -8.17 -15.74 0.13
C GLY A 79 -8.29 -14.30 -0.39
N THR A 80 -8.66 -13.34 0.45
CA THR A 80 -8.73 -11.91 0.05
C THR A 80 -7.36 -11.37 -0.38
N PHE A 81 -6.30 -11.68 0.36
CA PHE A 81 -4.96 -11.22 -0.02
C PHE A 81 -4.39 -12.00 -1.23
N LEU A 82 -4.83 -13.22 -1.48
CA LEU A 82 -4.57 -13.94 -2.74
C LEU A 82 -5.28 -13.27 -3.91
N LEU A 83 -6.57 -12.91 -3.77
CA LEU A 83 -7.32 -12.19 -4.79
C LEU A 83 -6.61 -10.89 -5.20
N LEU A 84 -6.23 -10.08 -4.19
CA LEU A 84 -5.43 -8.89 -4.38
C LEU A 84 -4.12 -9.19 -5.14
N SER A 85 -3.38 -10.22 -4.70
CA SER A 85 -2.10 -10.60 -5.31
C SER A 85 -2.26 -11.12 -6.74
N GLY A 86 -3.32 -11.86 -7.03
CA GLY A 86 -3.63 -12.39 -8.35
C GLY A 86 -3.98 -11.30 -9.36
N VAL A 87 -4.89 -10.38 -8.99
CA VAL A 87 -5.30 -9.27 -9.86
C VAL A 87 -4.14 -8.32 -10.12
N VAL A 88 -3.47 -7.87 -9.05
CA VAL A 88 -2.35 -6.91 -9.17
C VAL A 88 -1.16 -7.59 -9.85
N GLY A 89 -0.85 -8.85 -9.53
CA GLY A 89 0.22 -9.62 -10.15
C GLY A 89 0.01 -9.81 -11.65
N THR A 90 -1.23 -10.10 -12.09
CA THR A 90 -1.61 -10.17 -13.51
C THR A 90 -1.37 -8.82 -14.21
N GLY A 91 -1.85 -7.72 -13.62
CA GLY A 91 -1.64 -6.38 -14.16
C GLY A 91 -0.16 -6.01 -14.27
N ILE A 92 0.65 -6.31 -13.25
CA ILE A 92 2.09 -6.04 -13.24
C ILE A 92 2.84 -6.92 -14.25
N SER A 93 2.46 -8.19 -14.39
CA SER A 93 3.08 -9.11 -15.36
C SER A 93 2.85 -8.62 -16.79
N LEU A 94 1.63 -8.22 -17.12
CA LEU A 94 1.27 -7.63 -18.40
C LEU A 94 2.00 -6.31 -18.66
N TYR A 95 2.10 -5.45 -17.64
CA TYR A 95 2.86 -4.20 -17.70
C TYR A 95 4.35 -4.46 -17.93
N THR A 96 4.94 -5.45 -17.26
CA THR A 96 6.37 -5.77 -17.32
C THR A 96 6.79 -6.18 -18.73
N ALA A 97 5.95 -6.86 -19.51
CA ALA A 97 6.23 -7.23 -20.91
C ALA A 97 6.60 -6.00 -21.76
N GLY A 98 5.89 -4.86 -21.58
CA GLY A 98 6.20 -3.63 -22.31
C GLY A 98 7.23 -2.73 -21.63
N TYR A 99 7.38 -2.84 -20.32
CA TYR A 99 8.25 -1.97 -19.53
C TYR A 99 9.70 -2.44 -19.48
N ALA A 100 9.95 -3.76 -19.37
CA ALA A 100 11.28 -4.32 -19.19
C ALA A 100 12.29 -3.89 -20.27
N PRO A 101 11.92 -3.78 -21.56
CA PRO A 101 12.85 -3.28 -22.60
C PRO A 101 13.40 -1.88 -22.34
N HIS A 102 12.69 -1.05 -21.56
CA HIS A 102 13.10 0.33 -21.24
C HIS A 102 14.06 0.43 -20.05
N VAL A 103 14.25 -0.65 -19.29
CA VAL A 103 15.13 -0.65 -18.09
C VAL A 103 16.61 -0.84 -18.46
N GLY A 104 16.88 -1.33 -19.66
CA GLY A 104 18.24 -1.49 -20.18
C GLY A 104 18.62 -2.95 -20.45
N GLY A 105 19.91 -3.26 -20.45
CA GLY A 105 20.49 -4.49 -20.97
C GLY A 105 19.90 -5.83 -20.51
N PRO A 106 20.30 -6.94 -21.15
CA PRO A 106 19.67 -8.26 -20.96
C PRO A 106 19.67 -8.74 -19.49
N LEU A 107 20.73 -8.45 -18.75
CA LEU A 107 20.84 -8.83 -17.33
C LEU A 107 19.74 -8.18 -16.48
N ARG A 108 19.45 -6.89 -16.69
CA ARG A 108 18.41 -6.18 -15.94
C ARG A 108 17.01 -6.69 -16.30
N GLN A 109 16.76 -6.97 -17.59
CA GLN A 109 15.50 -7.54 -18.03
C GLN A 109 15.30 -8.95 -17.45
N ALA A 110 16.33 -9.79 -17.50
CA ALA A 110 16.31 -11.13 -16.91
C ALA A 110 16.04 -11.06 -15.39
N SER A 111 16.73 -10.16 -14.68
CA SER A 111 16.51 -9.95 -13.24
C SER A 111 15.09 -9.50 -12.93
N LEU A 112 14.50 -8.59 -13.73
CA LEU A 112 13.13 -8.15 -13.55
C LEU A 112 12.13 -9.30 -13.72
N HIS A 113 12.22 -10.04 -14.83
CA HIS A 113 11.32 -11.16 -15.08
C HIS A 113 11.47 -12.26 -14.05
N SER A 114 12.71 -12.64 -13.72
CA SER A 114 12.98 -13.76 -12.82
C SER A 114 12.59 -13.44 -11.38
N LEU A 115 13.15 -12.39 -10.80
CA LEU A 115 12.98 -12.08 -9.38
C LEU A 115 11.59 -11.56 -9.04
N LEU A 116 10.92 -10.87 -9.98
CA LEU A 116 9.55 -10.43 -9.77
C LEU A 116 8.61 -11.64 -9.64
N ASN A 117 8.74 -12.63 -10.53
CA ASN A 117 7.93 -13.84 -10.47
C ASN A 117 8.26 -14.70 -9.25
N LEU A 118 9.53 -14.83 -8.89
CA LEU A 118 9.92 -15.52 -7.64
C LEU A 118 9.41 -14.78 -6.39
N SER A 119 9.34 -13.45 -6.42
CA SER A 119 8.74 -12.70 -5.31
C SER A 119 7.23 -12.95 -5.20
N PHE A 120 6.52 -13.07 -6.32
CA PHE A 120 5.11 -13.45 -6.31
C PHE A 120 4.91 -14.88 -5.78
N ALA A 121 5.70 -15.84 -6.22
CA ALA A 121 5.67 -17.20 -5.66
C ALA A 121 5.87 -17.21 -4.14
N ALA A 122 6.86 -16.47 -3.63
CA ALA A 122 7.10 -16.35 -2.20
C ALA A 122 5.93 -15.70 -1.44
N ILE A 123 5.27 -14.69 -2.02
CA ILE A 123 4.08 -14.06 -1.43
C ILE A 123 2.93 -15.07 -1.30
N LEU A 124 2.70 -15.91 -2.31
CA LEU A 124 1.66 -16.95 -2.23
C LEU A 124 1.95 -17.95 -1.11
N LEU A 125 3.22 -18.31 -0.90
CA LEU A 125 3.64 -19.18 0.20
C LEU A 125 3.46 -18.52 1.57
N VAL A 126 3.71 -17.19 1.70
CA VAL A 126 3.43 -16.43 2.93
C VAL A 126 1.93 -16.50 3.27
N LEU A 127 1.06 -16.27 2.29
CA LEU A 127 -0.39 -16.24 2.48
C LEU A 127 -0.97 -17.62 2.83
N ALA A 128 -0.38 -18.67 2.29
CA ALA A 128 -0.82 -20.04 2.55
C ALA A 128 -0.20 -20.65 3.83
N ALA A 129 0.78 -20.03 4.45
CA ALA A 129 1.49 -20.57 5.60
C ALA A 129 0.54 -20.89 6.77
N ALA A 130 0.60 -22.12 7.29
CA ALA A 130 -0.22 -22.59 8.40
C ALA A 130 0.52 -22.63 9.74
N ASN A 131 1.84 -22.39 9.74
CA ASN A 131 2.67 -22.30 10.94
C ASN A 131 3.74 -21.21 10.80
N ALA A 132 4.34 -20.83 11.93
CA ALA A 132 5.34 -19.77 11.99
C ALA A 132 6.61 -20.07 11.20
N PHE A 133 7.05 -21.33 11.15
CA PHE A 133 8.23 -21.73 10.40
C PHE A 133 8.04 -21.49 8.90
N THR A 134 6.96 -22.00 8.32
CA THR A 134 6.63 -21.79 6.89
C THR A 134 6.47 -20.31 6.58
N PHE A 135 5.79 -19.59 7.46
CA PHE A 135 5.56 -18.14 7.31
C PHE A 135 6.88 -17.37 7.27
N LEU A 136 7.76 -17.57 8.24
CA LEU A 136 9.04 -16.87 8.34
C LEU A 136 9.98 -17.22 7.17
N LEU A 137 10.02 -18.48 6.74
CA LEU A 137 10.81 -18.92 5.61
C LEU A 137 10.36 -18.24 4.31
N ALA A 138 9.06 -18.31 4.01
CA ALA A 138 8.49 -17.69 2.82
C ALA A 138 8.63 -16.15 2.85
N TRP A 139 8.50 -15.54 4.04
CA TRP A 139 8.71 -14.12 4.26
C TRP A 139 10.13 -13.69 3.89
N GLU A 140 11.14 -14.44 4.31
CA GLU A 140 12.53 -14.14 3.96
C GLU A 140 12.80 -14.29 2.45
N MET A 141 12.23 -15.31 1.82
CA MET A 141 12.33 -15.45 0.35
C MET A 141 11.76 -14.21 -0.36
N MET A 142 10.59 -13.72 0.07
CA MET A 142 9.98 -12.50 -0.45
C MET A 142 10.89 -11.27 -0.20
N VAL A 143 11.48 -11.14 0.98
CA VAL A 143 12.36 -10.01 1.35
C VAL A 143 13.62 -10.01 0.49
N ILE A 144 14.28 -11.14 0.33
CA ILE A 144 15.50 -11.26 -0.48
C ILE A 144 15.22 -10.95 -1.95
N ALA A 145 14.16 -11.53 -2.53
CA ALA A 145 13.77 -11.27 -3.91
C ALA A 145 13.49 -9.78 -4.15
N THR A 146 12.73 -9.15 -3.27
CA THR A 146 12.40 -7.71 -3.38
C THR A 146 13.61 -6.81 -3.15
N TYR A 147 14.55 -7.18 -2.27
CA TYR A 147 15.81 -6.46 -2.09
C TYR A 147 16.63 -6.41 -3.37
N VAL A 148 16.83 -7.57 -4.01
CA VAL A 148 17.58 -7.64 -5.27
C VAL A 148 16.86 -6.88 -6.39
N LEU A 149 15.53 -6.91 -6.44
CA LEU A 149 14.75 -6.12 -7.40
C LEU A 149 14.96 -4.61 -7.26
N VAL A 150 15.12 -4.09 -6.05
CA VAL A 150 15.42 -2.66 -5.84
C VAL A 150 16.82 -2.30 -6.33
N THR A 151 17.75 -3.26 -6.37
CA THR A 151 19.14 -3.06 -6.83
C THR A 151 19.33 -3.26 -8.34
N VAL A 152 18.32 -3.55 -9.13
CA VAL A 152 18.45 -3.85 -10.58
C VAL A 152 19.24 -2.80 -11.37
N GLU A 153 19.17 -1.54 -10.97
CA GLU A 153 19.97 -0.46 -11.57
C GLU A 153 21.00 0.08 -10.56
N PHE A 154 21.79 -0.80 -9.97
CA PHE A 154 22.71 -0.51 -8.87
C PHE A 154 23.81 0.52 -9.20
N GLU A 155 24.12 0.73 -10.48
CA GLU A 155 25.11 1.74 -10.91
C GLU A 155 24.64 3.18 -10.66
N ARG A 156 23.34 3.41 -10.53
CA ARG A 156 22.83 4.76 -10.27
C ARG A 156 23.05 5.14 -8.79
N PRO A 157 23.60 6.34 -8.54
CA PRO A 157 23.92 6.80 -7.18
C PRO A 157 22.72 6.73 -6.24
N GLY A 158 22.95 6.27 -5.01
CA GLY A 158 21.93 6.22 -3.95
C GLY A 158 21.04 4.97 -3.97
N ARG A 159 21.00 4.17 -5.05
CA ARG A 159 20.15 2.96 -5.12
C ARG A 159 20.65 1.82 -4.22
N PRO A 160 21.94 1.46 -4.19
CA PRO A 160 22.43 0.45 -3.25
C PRO A 160 22.16 0.82 -1.79
N GLN A 161 22.31 2.09 -1.43
CA GLN A 161 22.05 2.59 -0.09
C GLN A 161 20.55 2.49 0.29
N ALA A 162 19.66 2.79 -0.67
CA ALA A 162 18.23 2.65 -0.47
C ALA A 162 17.82 1.19 -0.25
N ALA A 163 18.36 0.27 -1.06
CA ALA A 163 18.12 -1.16 -0.92
C ALA A 163 18.72 -1.71 0.39
N PHE A 164 19.92 -1.31 0.76
CA PHE A 164 20.55 -1.72 2.01
C PHE A 164 19.74 -1.26 3.24
N LEU A 165 19.23 -0.02 3.22
CA LEU A 165 18.35 0.46 4.28
C LEU A 165 17.06 -0.39 4.39
N MET A 166 16.45 -0.72 3.23
CA MET A 166 15.29 -1.61 3.19
C MET A 166 15.59 -2.97 3.79
N LEU A 167 16.72 -3.59 3.42
CA LEU A 167 17.12 -4.90 3.95
C LEU A 167 17.41 -4.83 5.45
N SER A 168 18.13 -3.79 5.91
CA SER A 168 18.48 -3.62 7.32
C SER A 168 17.25 -3.50 8.21
N LEU A 169 16.29 -2.66 7.82
CA LEU A 169 15.02 -2.53 8.54
C LEU A 169 14.20 -3.83 8.46
N ALA A 170 14.18 -4.51 7.30
CA ALA A 170 13.48 -5.79 7.15
C ALA A 170 14.06 -6.86 8.09
N LYS A 171 15.38 -6.89 8.34
CA LYS A 171 16.01 -7.82 9.31
C LYS A 171 15.61 -7.50 10.76
N ILE A 172 15.53 -6.22 11.12
CA ILE A 172 15.01 -5.81 12.44
C ILE A 172 13.56 -6.30 12.60
N GLY A 173 12.73 -6.08 11.57
CA GLY A 173 11.34 -6.57 11.57
C GLY A 173 11.24 -8.09 11.66
N PHE A 174 12.09 -8.82 10.93
CA PHE A 174 12.14 -10.28 10.97
C PHE A 174 12.47 -10.82 12.37
N VAL A 175 13.49 -10.27 13.02
CA VAL A 175 13.86 -10.67 14.39
C VAL A 175 12.72 -10.39 15.36
N ALA A 176 12.06 -9.22 15.27
CA ALA A 176 10.91 -8.90 16.10
C ALA A 176 9.77 -9.90 15.90
N MET A 177 9.42 -10.25 14.64
CA MET A 177 8.40 -11.26 14.36
C MET A 177 8.78 -12.63 14.90
N ALA A 178 10.03 -13.07 14.67
CA ALA A 178 10.50 -14.38 15.14
C ALA A 178 10.41 -14.49 16.67
N VAL A 179 10.87 -13.46 17.40
CA VAL A 179 10.75 -13.40 18.87
C VAL A 179 9.29 -13.35 19.30
N GLY A 180 8.42 -12.61 18.58
CA GLY A 180 6.99 -12.60 18.82
C GLY A 180 6.36 -13.99 18.67
N PHE A 181 6.72 -14.73 17.61
CA PHE A 181 6.25 -16.11 17.43
C PHE A 181 6.80 -17.08 18.50
N ILE A 182 8.03 -16.89 18.96
CA ILE A 182 8.56 -17.64 20.11
C ILE A 182 7.73 -17.34 21.36
N ALA A 183 7.44 -16.08 21.62
CA ALA A 183 6.69 -15.66 22.80
C ALA A 183 5.27 -16.28 22.87
N VAL A 184 4.61 -16.46 21.72
CA VAL A 184 3.30 -17.13 21.66
C VAL A 184 3.40 -18.67 21.52
N GLY A 185 4.59 -19.26 21.60
CA GLY A 185 4.79 -20.70 21.48
C GLY A 185 4.62 -21.25 20.05
N ALA A 186 4.57 -20.39 19.04
CA ALA A 186 4.27 -20.78 17.66
C ALA A 186 5.44 -21.49 16.95
N LEU A 187 6.66 -21.47 17.49
CA LEU A 187 7.84 -22.14 16.92
C LEU A 187 8.12 -23.53 17.49
N HIS A 188 7.21 -24.09 18.25
CA HIS A 188 7.30 -25.50 18.64
C HIS A 188 6.89 -26.42 17.47
N ALA A 189 7.54 -27.56 17.38
CA ALA A 189 7.23 -28.54 16.34
C ALA A 189 5.76 -28.99 16.40
N GLY A 190 5.08 -28.95 15.25
CA GLY A 190 3.67 -29.37 15.13
C GLY A 190 2.63 -28.33 15.54
N VAL A 191 3.02 -27.16 16.03
CA VAL A 191 2.06 -26.10 16.38
C VAL A 191 1.64 -25.34 15.13
N SER A 192 0.34 -25.37 14.82
CA SER A 192 -0.27 -24.61 13.73
C SER A 192 -0.91 -23.31 14.23
N PHE A 193 -1.09 -22.34 13.35
CA PHE A 193 -1.84 -21.13 13.68
C PHE A 193 -3.29 -21.42 14.12
N ALA A 194 -3.90 -22.46 13.55
CA ALA A 194 -5.23 -22.89 13.97
C ALA A 194 -5.23 -23.42 15.41
N SER A 195 -4.23 -24.21 15.78
CA SER A 195 -4.09 -24.73 17.16
C SER A 195 -3.92 -23.57 18.16
N LEU A 196 -3.10 -22.57 17.83
CA LEU A 196 -2.90 -21.39 18.68
C LEU A 196 -4.16 -20.53 18.82
N ALA A 197 -4.95 -20.39 17.76
CA ALA A 197 -6.20 -19.63 17.80
C ALA A 197 -7.24 -20.28 18.74
N HIS A 198 -7.30 -21.62 18.77
CA HIS A 198 -8.22 -22.36 19.64
C HIS A 198 -7.71 -22.52 21.08
N HIS A 199 -6.40 -22.55 21.29
CA HIS A 199 -5.76 -22.74 22.60
C HIS A 199 -4.66 -21.70 22.82
N PRO A 200 -5.00 -20.41 23.01
CA PRO A 200 -3.99 -19.38 23.22
C PRO A 200 -3.26 -19.61 24.56
N VAL A 201 -1.99 -19.96 24.47
CA VAL A 201 -1.13 -20.28 25.64
C VAL A 201 -0.39 -19.02 26.08
N VAL A 202 -1.09 -17.96 26.48
CA VAL A 202 -0.35 -16.73 26.76
C VAL A 202 -0.88 -15.99 27.98
N ASN A 203 0.00 -15.74 28.96
CA ASN A 203 -0.32 -14.81 30.03
C ASN A 203 -0.32 -13.36 29.52
N GLY A 204 -1.04 -12.46 30.20
CA GLY A 204 -1.25 -11.10 29.72
C GLY A 204 0.04 -10.29 29.44
N ALA A 205 1.11 -10.51 30.21
CA ALA A 205 2.38 -9.82 30.01
C ALA A 205 3.11 -10.32 28.73
N LEU A 206 3.12 -11.62 28.51
CA LEU A 206 3.76 -12.23 27.35
C LEU A 206 2.99 -11.93 26.06
N ALA A 207 1.64 -11.93 26.13
CA ALA A 207 0.78 -11.50 25.04
C ALA A 207 1.03 -10.04 24.66
N SER A 208 1.17 -9.17 25.66
CA SER A 208 1.47 -7.75 25.43
C SER A 208 2.86 -7.54 24.81
N ALA A 209 3.86 -8.30 25.22
CA ALA A 209 5.17 -8.29 24.61
C ALA A 209 5.12 -8.78 23.14
N ALA A 210 4.40 -9.87 22.88
CA ALA A 210 4.19 -10.40 21.53
C ALA A 210 3.45 -9.39 20.64
N PHE A 211 2.41 -8.73 21.13
CA PHE A 211 1.70 -7.66 20.42
C PHE A 211 2.66 -6.54 19.97
N VAL A 212 3.50 -6.03 20.87
CA VAL A 212 4.47 -4.97 20.53
C VAL A 212 5.48 -5.46 19.50
N LEU A 213 5.98 -6.70 19.66
CA LEU A 213 6.93 -7.31 18.73
C LEU A 213 6.32 -7.49 17.34
N PHE A 214 5.07 -7.93 17.23
CA PHE A 214 4.36 -8.04 15.95
C PHE A 214 4.05 -6.65 15.36
N LEU A 215 3.65 -5.68 16.17
CA LEU A 215 3.43 -4.30 15.70
C LEU A 215 4.72 -3.69 15.13
N VAL A 216 5.86 -3.91 15.76
CA VAL A 216 7.18 -3.50 15.24
C VAL A 216 7.54 -4.31 14.01
N GLY A 217 7.46 -5.64 14.07
CA GLY A 217 7.89 -6.54 13.01
C GLY A 217 7.16 -6.32 11.69
N PHE A 218 5.84 -6.39 11.73
CA PHE A 218 5.00 -6.13 10.56
C PHE A 218 4.93 -4.64 10.24
N GLY A 219 5.05 -3.77 11.25
CA GLY A 219 5.09 -2.32 11.11
C GLY A 219 6.28 -1.83 10.28
N VAL A 220 7.44 -2.48 10.36
CA VAL A 220 8.56 -2.23 9.44
C VAL A 220 8.13 -2.44 7.99
N LYS A 221 7.44 -3.56 7.71
CA LYS A 221 7.00 -3.88 6.34
C LYS A 221 5.87 -2.97 5.86
N ALA A 222 4.93 -2.65 6.74
CA ALA A 222 3.86 -1.68 6.50
C ALA A 222 4.38 -0.23 6.45
N GLY A 223 5.60 0.05 6.87
CA GLY A 223 6.17 1.40 6.84
C GLY A 223 5.58 2.33 7.88
N LEU A 224 5.33 1.85 9.09
CA LEU A 224 4.85 2.68 10.20
C LEU A 224 5.95 3.62 10.71
N VAL A 225 5.58 4.82 11.11
CA VAL A 225 6.51 5.77 11.76
C VAL A 225 6.92 5.22 13.14
N PRO A 226 8.22 5.18 13.47
CA PRO A 226 9.38 5.74 12.74
C PRO A 226 10.11 4.76 11.80
N LEU A 227 9.54 3.66 11.39
CA LEU A 227 10.17 2.58 10.61
C LEU A 227 10.00 2.72 9.08
N GLN A 228 9.33 3.79 8.62
CA GLN A 228 8.91 4.04 7.23
C GLN A 228 10.03 4.43 6.25
N GLY A 229 11.23 4.77 6.72
CA GLY A 229 12.26 5.46 5.91
C GLY A 229 12.75 4.69 4.69
N TRP A 230 12.62 3.38 4.68
CA TRP A 230 12.96 2.56 3.52
C TRP A 230 12.01 2.78 2.34
N LEU A 231 10.70 2.99 2.58
CA LEU A 231 9.70 3.20 1.53
C LEU A 231 10.04 4.41 0.67
N THR A 232 10.34 5.55 1.29
CA THR A 232 10.60 6.81 0.60
C THR A 232 11.90 6.82 -0.20
N LYS A 233 12.78 5.86 0.05
CA LYS A 233 14.07 5.69 -0.65
C LYS A 233 14.01 4.52 -1.65
N ALA A 234 13.38 3.40 -1.29
CA ALA A 234 13.30 2.23 -2.17
C ALA A 234 12.41 2.46 -3.40
N HIS A 235 11.24 3.12 -3.25
CA HIS A 235 10.33 3.34 -4.38
C HIS A 235 10.93 4.19 -5.51
N PRO A 236 11.59 5.35 -5.24
CA PRO A 236 12.26 6.08 -6.31
C PRO A 236 13.46 5.32 -6.91
N ALA A 237 14.10 4.45 -6.14
CA ALA A 237 15.23 3.64 -6.58
C ALA A 237 14.82 2.46 -7.47
N ALA A 238 13.72 1.80 -7.14
CA ALA A 238 13.22 0.61 -7.84
C ALA A 238 12.67 0.94 -9.24
N PRO A 239 12.68 0.00 -10.21
CA PRO A 239 11.89 0.06 -11.42
C PRO A 239 10.39 0.23 -11.11
N ALA A 240 9.61 0.79 -12.05
CA ALA A 240 8.22 1.17 -11.77
C ALA A 240 7.29 -0.04 -11.52
N ASN A 241 7.46 -1.15 -12.24
CA ASN A 241 6.76 -2.40 -12.01
C ASN A 241 7.07 -2.99 -10.63
N VAL A 242 8.34 -2.91 -10.20
CA VAL A 242 8.74 -3.31 -8.84
C VAL A 242 8.12 -2.39 -7.79
N SER A 243 8.09 -1.07 -8.02
CA SER A 243 7.42 -0.12 -7.13
C SER A 243 5.91 -0.40 -7.02
N ALA A 244 5.26 -0.80 -8.11
CA ALA A 244 3.86 -1.22 -8.11
C ALA A 244 3.63 -2.47 -7.25
N ALA A 245 4.50 -3.49 -7.38
CA ALA A 245 4.45 -4.69 -6.55
C ALA A 245 4.73 -4.39 -5.07
N LEU A 246 5.76 -3.58 -4.78
CA LEU A 246 6.12 -3.20 -3.42
C LEU A 246 4.98 -2.46 -2.72
N SER A 247 4.37 -1.45 -3.36
CA SER A 247 3.31 -0.65 -2.77
C SER A 247 1.95 -1.34 -2.77
N GLY A 248 1.63 -2.12 -3.81
CA GLY A 248 0.35 -2.81 -3.91
C GLY A 248 0.27 -4.08 -3.07
N ILE A 249 1.27 -4.95 -3.20
CA ILE A 249 1.20 -6.30 -2.61
C ILE A 249 2.09 -6.40 -1.37
N VAL A 250 3.38 -6.06 -1.50
CA VAL A 250 4.40 -6.38 -0.48
C VAL A 250 4.18 -5.65 0.84
N VAL A 251 3.74 -4.38 0.83
CA VAL A 251 3.41 -3.66 2.07
C VAL A 251 2.10 -4.17 2.69
N SER A 252 1.17 -4.64 1.86
CA SER A 252 -0.08 -5.25 2.32
C SER A 252 0.15 -6.55 3.09
N MET A 253 1.28 -7.25 2.86
CA MET A 253 1.68 -8.40 3.69
C MET A 253 1.95 -7.99 5.14
N GLY A 254 2.39 -6.74 5.40
CA GLY A 254 2.48 -6.20 6.76
C GLY A 254 1.12 -6.11 7.44
N ILE A 255 0.09 -5.65 6.73
CA ILE A 255 -1.29 -5.60 7.25
C ILE A 255 -1.86 -7.01 7.44
N TYR A 256 -1.66 -7.91 6.46
CA TYR A 256 -2.03 -9.33 6.59
C TYR A 256 -1.44 -9.96 7.86
N GLY A 257 -0.13 -9.79 8.08
CA GLY A 257 0.56 -10.32 9.24
C GLY A 257 0.06 -9.73 10.57
N LEU A 258 -0.26 -8.44 10.62
CA LEU A 258 -0.87 -7.81 11.80
C LEU A 258 -2.25 -8.39 12.08
N VAL A 259 -3.11 -8.51 11.07
CA VAL A 259 -4.45 -9.11 11.26
C VAL A 259 -4.33 -10.56 11.71
N LEU A 260 -3.51 -11.37 11.04
CA LEU A 260 -3.27 -12.77 11.41
C LEU A 260 -2.80 -12.91 12.87
N THR A 261 -1.80 -12.12 13.29
CA THR A 261 -1.19 -12.31 14.61
C THR A 261 -1.97 -11.62 15.72
N VAL A 262 -2.41 -10.38 15.54
CA VAL A 262 -3.01 -9.57 16.60
C VAL A 262 -4.51 -9.88 16.78
N VAL A 263 -5.21 -10.21 15.69
CA VAL A 263 -6.65 -10.54 15.77
C VAL A 263 -6.86 -12.04 15.96
N THR A 264 -6.18 -12.89 15.17
CA THR A 264 -6.45 -14.34 15.18
C THR A 264 -5.65 -15.09 16.24
N LEU A 265 -4.35 -14.77 16.45
CA LEU A 265 -3.50 -15.49 17.40
C LEU A 265 -3.52 -14.89 18.82
N LEU A 266 -3.94 -13.64 18.97
CA LEU A 266 -4.08 -12.94 20.25
C LEU A 266 -5.54 -12.46 20.43
N PRO A 267 -6.52 -13.37 20.55
CA PRO A 267 -7.96 -13.03 20.45
C PRO A 267 -8.50 -12.21 21.62
N SER A 268 -7.76 -12.10 22.72
CA SER A 268 -8.15 -11.33 23.91
C SER A 268 -7.26 -10.10 24.06
N PRO A 269 -7.49 -9.01 23.31
CA PRO A 269 -6.64 -7.83 23.36
C PRO A 269 -6.76 -7.11 24.70
N SER A 270 -5.61 -6.66 25.22
CA SER A 270 -5.58 -5.71 26.34
C SER A 270 -6.01 -4.33 25.87
N GLY A 271 -6.76 -3.58 26.68
CA GLY A 271 -7.36 -2.31 26.27
C GLY A 271 -6.37 -1.28 25.67
N TRP A 272 -5.15 -1.20 26.19
CA TRP A 272 -4.13 -0.25 25.71
C TRP A 272 -3.56 -0.59 24.31
N TRP A 273 -3.67 -1.85 23.85
CA TRP A 273 -3.16 -2.25 22.52
C TRP A 273 -3.84 -1.46 21.40
N GLY A 274 -5.18 -1.35 21.50
CA GLY A 274 -5.97 -0.61 20.53
C GLY A 274 -5.60 0.87 20.46
N TYR A 275 -5.41 1.51 21.62
CA TYR A 275 -5.00 2.92 21.67
C TYR A 275 -3.58 3.13 21.13
N LEU A 276 -2.65 2.22 21.40
CA LEU A 276 -1.31 2.29 20.83
C LEU A 276 -1.34 2.15 19.31
N ALA A 277 -2.03 1.14 18.79
CA ALA A 277 -2.15 0.92 17.34
C ALA A 277 -2.83 2.11 16.65
N LEU A 278 -3.93 2.64 17.24
CA LEU A 278 -4.62 3.82 16.75
C LEU A 278 -3.69 5.04 16.72
N GLY A 279 -2.93 5.30 17.81
CA GLY A 279 -1.99 6.40 17.91
C GLY A 279 -0.86 6.33 16.88
N VAL A 280 -0.22 5.16 16.75
CA VAL A 280 0.84 4.91 15.76
C VAL A 280 0.29 5.06 14.34
N GLY A 281 -0.91 4.52 14.08
CA GLY A 281 -1.57 4.64 12.78
C GLY A 281 -1.87 6.09 12.42
N MET A 282 -2.45 6.87 13.33
CA MET A 282 -2.73 8.30 13.12
C MET A 282 -1.48 9.13 12.84
N VAL A 283 -0.42 8.95 13.63
CA VAL A 283 0.85 9.66 13.44
C VAL A 283 1.45 9.29 12.08
N THR A 284 1.38 8.00 11.71
CA THR A 284 1.86 7.51 10.42
C THR A 284 1.08 8.13 9.26
N ALA A 285 -0.25 8.16 9.33
CA ALA A 285 -1.10 8.73 8.30
C ALA A 285 -0.85 10.23 8.12
N ALA A 286 -0.83 10.99 9.21
CA ALA A 286 -0.55 12.42 9.19
C ALA A 286 0.87 12.72 8.66
N TYR A 287 1.88 11.98 9.08
CA TYR A 287 3.24 12.12 8.56
C TYR A 287 3.29 11.84 7.05
N GLY A 288 2.68 10.74 6.61
CA GLY A 288 2.65 10.37 5.20
C GLY A 288 2.04 11.46 4.32
N VAL A 289 0.87 11.96 4.67
CA VAL A 289 0.17 12.98 3.87
C VAL A 289 0.92 14.32 3.85
N LEU A 290 1.45 14.77 4.99
CA LEU A 290 2.19 16.03 5.08
C LEU A 290 3.43 16.00 4.17
N PHE A 291 4.21 14.93 4.20
CA PHE A 291 5.40 14.82 3.33
C PHE A 291 5.05 14.52 1.87
N SER A 292 3.90 13.86 1.59
CA SER A 292 3.43 13.69 0.22
C SER A 292 3.18 15.03 -0.49
N LEU A 293 2.71 16.04 0.24
CA LEU A 293 2.48 17.40 -0.29
C LEU A 293 3.78 18.15 -0.66
N LEU A 294 4.93 17.76 -0.12
CA LEU A 294 6.15 18.58 -0.24
C LEU A 294 7.10 18.12 -1.34
N VAL A 295 7.09 16.85 -1.67
CA VAL A 295 8.09 16.27 -2.56
C VAL A 295 7.71 16.43 -4.03
N PRO A 296 8.63 16.93 -4.90
CA PRO A 296 8.35 17.13 -6.32
C PRO A 296 8.50 15.86 -7.16
N ASN A 297 9.17 14.83 -6.67
CA ASN A 297 9.33 13.56 -7.38
C ASN A 297 8.08 12.71 -7.28
N LEU A 298 7.51 12.31 -8.42
CA LEU A 298 6.24 11.56 -8.51
C LEU A 298 6.26 10.24 -7.73
N LYS A 299 7.29 9.40 -7.89
CA LYS A 299 7.38 8.13 -7.15
C LYS A 299 7.56 8.33 -5.64
N ARG A 300 8.33 9.35 -5.24
CA ARG A 300 8.54 9.65 -3.83
C ARG A 300 7.27 10.18 -3.17
N MET A 301 6.48 10.99 -3.89
CA MET A 301 5.16 11.41 -3.44
C MET A 301 4.24 10.20 -3.24
N LEU A 302 4.19 9.28 -4.21
CA LEU A 302 3.41 8.05 -4.10
C LEU A 302 3.86 7.16 -2.94
N ALA A 303 5.16 7.13 -2.61
CA ALA A 303 5.67 6.41 -1.45
C ALA A 303 5.17 7.01 -0.12
N TYR A 304 5.18 8.33 0.02
CA TYR A 304 4.62 8.99 1.21
C TYR A 304 3.11 8.79 1.33
N SER A 305 2.39 8.84 0.23
CA SER A 305 0.96 8.54 0.26
C SER A 305 0.67 7.04 0.48
N THR A 306 1.62 6.13 0.27
CA THR A 306 1.53 4.73 0.74
C THR A 306 1.63 4.67 2.27
N ILE A 307 2.58 5.40 2.88
CA ILE A 307 2.72 5.51 4.34
C ILE A 307 1.42 6.03 4.97
N GLU A 308 0.82 7.06 4.39
CA GLU A 308 -0.46 7.62 4.82
C GLU A 308 -1.57 6.55 4.86
N ASN A 309 -1.79 5.83 3.77
CA ASN A 309 -2.85 4.83 3.68
C ASN A 309 -2.61 3.63 4.63
N LEU A 310 -1.35 3.18 4.79
CA LEU A 310 -1.01 2.12 5.75
C LEU A 310 -1.20 2.59 7.19
N GLY A 311 -0.92 3.87 7.48
CA GLY A 311 -1.25 4.48 8.76
C GLY A 311 -2.76 4.45 9.04
N PHE A 312 -3.60 4.76 8.06
CA PHE A 312 -5.05 4.64 8.19
C PHE A 312 -5.49 3.20 8.49
N MET A 313 -4.96 2.20 7.77
CA MET A 313 -5.29 0.78 8.03
C MET A 313 -4.92 0.38 9.46
N VAL A 314 -3.75 0.77 9.96
CA VAL A 314 -3.33 0.45 11.33
C VAL A 314 -4.13 1.24 12.36
N ALA A 315 -4.54 2.47 12.07
CA ALA A 315 -5.46 3.22 12.91
C ALA A 315 -6.81 2.48 13.03
N MET A 316 -7.37 2.00 11.92
CA MET A 316 -8.62 1.22 11.93
C MET A 316 -8.47 -0.15 12.62
N LEU A 317 -7.31 -0.81 12.51
CA LEU A 317 -6.98 -1.99 13.31
C LEU A 317 -6.99 -1.63 14.82
N GLY A 318 -6.43 -0.48 15.20
CA GLY A 318 -6.51 0.03 16.56
C GLY A 318 -7.95 0.24 17.04
N VAL A 319 -8.81 0.81 16.18
CA VAL A 319 -10.26 0.95 16.47
C VAL A 319 -10.91 -0.42 16.69
N SER A 320 -10.58 -1.42 15.85
CA SER A 320 -11.06 -2.80 16.00
C SER A 320 -10.68 -3.38 17.37
N LEU A 321 -9.41 -3.22 17.77
CA LEU A 321 -8.91 -3.72 19.06
C LEU A 321 -9.53 -2.98 20.27
N VAL A 322 -9.79 -1.65 20.16
CA VAL A 322 -10.51 -0.91 21.23
C VAL A 322 -11.93 -1.46 21.40
N PHE A 323 -12.66 -1.68 20.32
CA PHE A 323 -14.00 -2.27 20.42
C PHE A 323 -13.97 -3.70 20.93
N ALA A 324 -13.01 -4.51 20.49
CA ALA A 324 -12.86 -5.90 20.96
C ALA A 324 -12.57 -5.96 22.47
N SER A 325 -11.65 -5.13 22.97
CA SER A 325 -11.33 -5.06 24.42
C SER A 325 -12.46 -4.49 25.27
N SER A 326 -13.40 -3.78 24.66
CA SER A 326 -14.61 -3.24 25.30
C SER A 326 -15.84 -4.12 25.07
N HIS A 327 -15.65 -5.37 24.63
CA HIS A 327 -16.71 -6.37 24.38
C HIS A 327 -17.73 -5.98 23.30
N HIS A 328 -17.40 -5.05 22.41
CA HIS A 328 -18.21 -4.68 21.24
C HIS A 328 -17.74 -5.44 19.99
N HIS A 329 -17.89 -6.77 19.99
CA HIS A 329 -17.29 -7.67 18.99
C HIS A 329 -17.76 -7.37 17.57
N LEU A 330 -19.05 -7.09 17.35
CA LEU A 330 -19.60 -6.74 16.03
C LEU A 330 -18.98 -5.44 15.47
N LEU A 331 -18.77 -4.42 16.32
CA LEU A 331 -18.10 -3.18 15.89
C LEU A 331 -16.61 -3.40 15.65
N ALA A 332 -15.98 -4.27 16.43
CA ALA A 332 -14.60 -4.68 16.22
C ALA A 332 -14.42 -5.34 14.83
N ALA A 333 -15.30 -6.30 14.50
CA ALA A 333 -15.31 -6.96 13.21
C ALA A 333 -15.64 -5.98 12.06
N ALA A 334 -16.59 -5.05 12.25
CA ALA A 334 -16.89 -4.01 11.25
C ALA A 334 -15.70 -3.07 11.00
N ALA A 335 -14.95 -2.68 12.04
CA ALA A 335 -13.72 -1.91 11.87
C ALA A 335 -12.62 -2.72 11.14
N LEU A 336 -12.55 -4.03 11.36
CA LEU A 336 -11.65 -4.92 10.64
C LEU A 336 -12.01 -5.03 9.14
N VAL A 337 -13.31 -5.01 8.79
CA VAL A 337 -13.75 -4.92 7.38
C VAL A 337 -13.14 -3.68 6.72
N VAL A 338 -13.12 -2.53 7.41
CA VAL A 338 -12.50 -1.31 6.86
C VAL A 338 -11.03 -1.52 6.56
N VAL A 339 -10.28 -2.19 7.46
CA VAL A 339 -8.85 -2.50 7.25
C VAL A 339 -8.64 -3.34 6.00
N ILE A 340 -9.37 -4.45 5.88
CA ILE A 340 -9.21 -5.43 4.79
C ILE A 340 -9.65 -4.82 3.46
N LEU A 341 -10.80 -4.15 3.44
CA LEU A 341 -11.34 -3.50 2.26
C LEU A 341 -10.41 -2.37 1.76
N HIS A 342 -9.86 -1.58 2.68
CA HIS A 342 -8.92 -0.53 2.31
C HIS A 342 -7.60 -1.12 1.79
N ALA A 343 -7.12 -2.23 2.33
CA ALA A 343 -5.94 -2.93 1.81
C ALA A 343 -6.15 -3.40 0.35
N LEU A 344 -7.34 -3.95 0.04
CA LEU A 344 -7.72 -4.36 -1.31
C LEU A 344 -7.72 -3.17 -2.28
N TYR A 345 -8.41 -2.10 -1.92
CA TYR A 345 -8.54 -0.90 -2.75
C TYR A 345 -7.22 -0.14 -2.93
N HIS A 346 -6.46 0.01 -1.84
CA HIS A 346 -5.14 0.59 -1.86
C HIS A 346 -4.21 -0.13 -2.83
N ALA A 347 -4.18 -1.46 -2.80
CA ALA A 347 -3.32 -2.24 -3.68
C ALA A 347 -3.63 -2.03 -5.16
N LEU A 348 -4.91 -2.02 -5.54
CA LEU A 348 -5.35 -1.76 -6.92
C LEU A 348 -4.96 -0.37 -7.39
N LEU A 349 -5.29 0.65 -6.60
CA LEU A 349 -5.08 2.05 -6.95
C LEU A 349 -3.59 2.44 -6.93
N LYS A 350 -2.82 1.97 -5.94
CA LYS A 350 -1.38 2.24 -5.86
C LYS A 350 -0.59 1.57 -6.97
N SER A 351 -0.93 0.31 -7.30
CA SER A 351 -0.28 -0.36 -8.42
C SER A 351 -0.54 0.37 -9.73
N THR A 352 -1.79 0.83 -9.96
CA THR A 352 -2.14 1.68 -11.11
C THR A 352 -1.28 2.95 -11.16
N LEU A 353 -1.14 3.66 -10.02
CA LEU A 353 -0.40 4.91 -9.96
C LEU A 353 1.11 4.72 -10.14
N PHE A 354 1.71 3.68 -9.55
CA PHE A 354 3.13 3.41 -9.76
C PHE A 354 3.44 2.93 -11.18
N MET A 355 2.58 2.10 -11.79
CA MET A 355 2.66 1.77 -13.20
C MET A 355 2.52 3.03 -14.06
N GLY A 356 1.57 3.92 -13.73
CA GLY A 356 1.39 5.20 -14.40
C GLY A 356 2.59 6.14 -14.26
N ALA A 357 3.23 6.18 -13.08
CA ALA A 357 4.49 6.91 -12.90
C ALA A 357 5.61 6.34 -13.79
N GLY A 358 5.67 5.02 -13.98
CA GLY A 358 6.57 4.40 -14.93
C GLY A 358 6.26 4.74 -16.38
N CYS A 359 4.98 4.83 -16.75
CA CYS A 359 4.57 5.32 -18.07
C CYS A 359 5.04 6.77 -18.31
N VAL A 360 4.92 7.64 -17.29
CA VAL A 360 5.43 9.01 -17.36
C VAL A 360 6.96 9.02 -17.49
N ASP A 361 7.66 8.16 -16.74
CA ASP A 361 9.12 8.07 -16.82
C ASP A 361 9.61 7.63 -18.21
N VAL A 362 8.94 6.65 -18.82
CA VAL A 362 9.25 6.18 -20.17
C VAL A 362 8.87 7.23 -21.23
N GLY A 363 7.65 7.77 -21.15
CA GLY A 363 7.12 8.66 -22.19
C GLY A 363 7.68 10.08 -22.14
N ALA A 364 7.84 10.66 -20.95
CA ALA A 364 8.33 12.03 -20.73
C ALA A 364 9.78 12.10 -20.23
N ARG A 365 10.43 10.95 -19.98
CA ARG A 365 11.83 10.82 -19.53
C ARG A 365 12.14 11.64 -18.27
N GLY A 366 11.25 11.59 -17.29
CA GLY A 366 11.43 12.25 -16.01
C GLY A 366 10.23 12.16 -15.08
N LEU A 367 10.49 12.32 -13.78
CA LEU A 367 9.51 12.17 -12.71
C LEU A 367 9.37 13.43 -11.84
N ASP A 368 10.05 14.52 -12.21
CA ASP A 368 9.97 15.81 -11.51
C ASP A 368 8.71 16.55 -11.95
N MET A 369 7.71 16.64 -11.06
CA MET A 369 6.42 17.28 -11.34
C MET A 369 6.53 18.78 -11.65
N ASP A 370 7.58 19.47 -11.22
CA ASP A 370 7.80 20.86 -11.56
C ASP A 370 8.27 21.04 -13.02
N ARG A 371 8.81 20.00 -13.64
CA ARG A 371 9.29 19.96 -15.04
C ARG A 371 8.34 19.23 -15.99
N LEU A 372 7.32 18.54 -15.48
CA LEU A 372 6.27 17.91 -16.28
C LEU A 372 5.23 18.96 -16.72
N GLY A 373 4.05 18.54 -17.05
CA GLY A 373 2.90 19.37 -17.46
C GLY A 373 2.42 19.06 -18.87
N GLY A 374 1.14 19.22 -19.10
CA GLY A 374 0.51 19.04 -20.40
C GLY A 374 0.50 17.61 -20.95
N LEU A 375 0.81 16.60 -20.13
CA LEU A 375 0.89 15.21 -20.58
C LEU A 375 -0.45 14.65 -21.05
N ALA A 376 -1.58 15.19 -20.57
CA ALA A 376 -2.92 14.73 -20.95
C ALA A 376 -3.19 14.81 -22.48
N ARG A 377 -2.57 15.73 -23.18
CA ARG A 377 -2.72 15.86 -24.63
C ARG A 377 -1.90 14.81 -25.40
N ARG A 378 -0.82 14.31 -24.80
CA ARG A 378 0.18 13.44 -25.42
C ARG A 378 0.04 11.99 -24.99
N MET A 379 -0.34 11.75 -23.75
CA MET A 379 -0.44 10.43 -23.09
C MET A 379 -1.88 10.21 -22.59
N ARG A 380 -2.84 10.15 -23.49
CA ARG A 380 -4.28 10.16 -23.16
C ARG A 380 -4.71 8.97 -22.32
N TRP A 381 -4.27 7.77 -22.68
CA TRP A 381 -4.61 6.55 -21.95
C TRP A 381 -3.92 6.48 -20.58
N THR A 382 -2.63 6.81 -20.54
CA THR A 382 -1.91 6.93 -19.26
C THR A 382 -2.57 7.95 -18.36
N THR A 383 -2.99 9.11 -18.89
CA THR A 383 -3.68 10.15 -18.13
C THR A 383 -5.01 9.67 -17.55
N LEU A 384 -5.84 8.99 -18.36
CA LEU A 384 -7.14 8.48 -17.90
C LEU A 384 -6.98 7.46 -16.79
N LEU A 385 -6.09 6.49 -16.96
CA LEU A 385 -5.87 5.43 -15.97
C LEU A 385 -5.22 5.97 -14.69
N PHE A 386 -4.27 6.91 -14.82
CA PHE A 386 -3.68 7.61 -13.67
C PHE A 386 -4.72 8.46 -12.92
N PHE A 387 -5.64 9.10 -13.65
CA PHE A 387 -6.75 9.85 -13.06
C PHE A 387 -7.63 8.98 -12.16
N VAL A 388 -8.00 7.78 -12.63
CA VAL A 388 -8.78 6.82 -11.82
C VAL A 388 -8.04 6.51 -10.52
N GLY A 389 -6.75 6.18 -10.59
CA GLY A 389 -5.94 5.91 -9.40
C GLY A 389 -5.83 7.09 -8.45
N ALA A 390 -5.60 8.30 -9.00
CA ALA A 390 -5.43 9.51 -8.22
C ALA A 390 -6.74 9.95 -7.53
N MET A 391 -7.86 9.93 -8.26
CA MET A 391 -9.17 10.30 -7.70
C MET A 391 -9.68 9.25 -6.71
N GLY A 392 -9.39 7.97 -6.96
CA GLY A 392 -9.71 6.90 -6.02
C GLY A 392 -9.06 7.11 -4.66
N LEU A 393 -7.77 7.42 -4.62
CA LEU A 393 -7.04 7.68 -3.36
C LEU A 393 -7.17 9.12 -2.83
N ALA A 394 -7.77 10.01 -3.61
CA ALA A 394 -8.18 11.33 -3.14
C ALA A 394 -9.49 11.31 -2.33
N GLY A 395 -10.09 10.13 -2.13
CA GLY A 395 -11.36 10.00 -1.43
C GLY A 395 -12.54 10.65 -2.15
N ILE A 396 -12.52 10.71 -3.49
CA ILE A 396 -13.60 11.35 -4.27
C ILE A 396 -14.71 10.34 -4.59
N PRO A 397 -15.96 10.60 -4.17
CA PRO A 397 -17.09 9.75 -4.55
C PRO A 397 -17.25 9.67 -6.09
N PRO A 398 -17.64 8.53 -6.65
CA PRO A 398 -18.05 7.28 -6.01
C PRO A 398 -16.92 6.27 -5.80
N LEU A 399 -15.64 6.66 -5.93
CA LEU A 399 -14.50 5.75 -5.96
C LEU A 399 -14.16 5.14 -4.60
N ASN A 400 -13.31 4.13 -4.63
CA ASN A 400 -13.03 3.20 -3.54
C ASN A 400 -12.52 3.85 -2.25
N GLY A 401 -11.61 4.84 -2.33
CA GLY A 401 -11.05 5.51 -1.15
C GLY A 401 -12.13 6.14 -0.29
N PHE A 402 -13.07 6.86 -0.92
CA PHE A 402 -14.18 7.46 -0.21
C PHE A 402 -15.01 6.46 0.61
N GLN A 403 -15.26 5.26 0.06
CA GLN A 403 -16.06 4.25 0.74
C GLN A 403 -15.41 3.83 2.07
N THR A 404 -14.12 3.57 2.06
CA THR A 404 -13.39 3.10 3.25
C THR A 404 -13.09 4.22 4.23
N GLU A 405 -12.81 5.43 3.76
CA GLU A 405 -12.64 6.61 4.60
C GLU A 405 -13.94 6.95 5.32
N TRP A 406 -15.06 6.93 4.60
CA TRP A 406 -16.38 7.18 5.17
C TRP A 406 -16.77 6.11 6.20
N LEU A 407 -16.56 4.81 5.90
CA LEU A 407 -16.78 3.72 6.87
C LEU A 407 -15.90 3.88 8.10
N GLY A 408 -14.62 4.20 7.93
CA GLY A 408 -13.68 4.43 9.03
C GLY A 408 -14.12 5.57 9.96
N LEU A 409 -14.57 6.70 9.39
CA LEU A 409 -15.12 7.80 10.18
C LEU A 409 -16.39 7.40 10.92
N GLN A 410 -17.25 6.60 10.30
CA GLN A 410 -18.44 6.06 10.97
C GLN A 410 -18.06 5.17 12.17
N MET A 411 -17.01 4.35 12.06
CA MET A 411 -16.51 3.55 13.20
C MET A 411 -16.03 4.44 14.35
N LEU A 412 -15.35 5.54 14.05
CA LEU A 412 -14.89 6.50 15.07
C LEU A 412 -16.06 7.25 15.75
N ILE A 413 -17.10 7.61 15.02
CA ILE A 413 -18.32 8.21 15.58
C ILE A 413 -19.04 7.24 16.54
N ARG A 414 -18.90 5.93 16.34
CA ARG A 414 -19.45 4.90 17.24
C ARG A 414 -18.75 4.82 18.61
N ALA A 415 -17.69 5.55 18.82
CA ALA A 415 -17.02 5.65 20.14
C ALA A 415 -17.97 6.00 21.30
N ARG A 416 -19.16 6.55 21.03
CA ARG A 416 -20.19 6.82 22.04
C ARG A 416 -20.62 5.58 22.84
N VAL A 417 -20.42 4.36 22.31
CA VAL A 417 -20.75 3.13 23.03
C VAL A 417 -19.67 2.74 24.05
N LEU A 418 -18.50 3.36 24.02
CA LEU A 418 -17.41 3.12 24.96
C LEU A 418 -17.75 3.74 26.32
N ASP A 419 -17.40 3.06 27.40
CA ASP A 419 -17.81 3.44 28.76
C ASP A 419 -17.08 4.69 29.27
N THR A 420 -15.79 4.85 28.92
CA THR A 420 -14.95 5.89 29.50
C THR A 420 -14.94 7.17 28.64
N PRO A 421 -15.05 8.36 29.27
CA PRO A 421 -14.96 9.64 28.55
C PRO A 421 -13.63 9.80 27.81
N GLU A 422 -12.52 9.33 28.38
CA GLU A 422 -11.17 9.41 27.81
C GLU A 422 -11.12 8.67 26.47
N SER A 423 -11.70 7.47 26.40
CA SER A 423 -11.79 6.67 25.18
C SER A 423 -12.56 7.40 24.09
N ARG A 424 -13.69 8.03 24.46
CA ARG A 424 -14.53 8.81 23.54
C ARG A 424 -13.77 10.02 22.98
N VAL A 425 -13.07 10.75 23.87
CA VAL A 425 -12.24 11.91 23.47
C VAL A 425 -11.10 11.48 22.56
N TYR A 426 -10.42 10.37 22.87
CA TYR A 426 -9.31 9.87 22.05
C TYR A 426 -9.79 9.47 20.64
N MET A 427 -10.91 8.76 20.55
CA MET A 427 -11.53 8.37 19.27
C MET A 427 -12.00 9.59 18.45
N ALA A 428 -12.58 10.61 19.15
CA ALA A 428 -12.98 11.86 18.50
C ALA A 428 -11.77 12.62 17.95
N ALA A 429 -10.69 12.72 18.72
CA ALA A 429 -9.43 13.32 18.27
C ALA A 429 -8.84 12.57 17.08
N ALA A 430 -8.92 11.23 17.09
CA ALA A 430 -8.54 10.40 15.95
C ALA A 430 -9.37 10.73 14.71
N GLY A 431 -10.68 10.86 14.86
CA GLY A 431 -11.59 11.23 13.75
C GLY A 431 -11.25 12.60 13.15
N MET A 432 -10.99 13.60 13.98
CA MET A 432 -10.57 14.93 13.52
C MET A 432 -9.24 14.89 12.76
N LEU A 433 -8.24 14.19 13.28
CA LEU A 433 -6.93 14.09 12.63
C LEU A 433 -7.00 13.31 11.31
N LEU A 434 -7.76 12.22 11.25
CA LEU A 434 -7.96 11.45 10.01
C LEU A 434 -8.75 12.25 8.97
N THR A 435 -9.79 12.99 9.36
CA THR A 435 -10.53 13.89 8.45
C THR A 435 -9.60 14.94 7.84
N LEU A 436 -8.74 15.56 8.65
CA LEU A 436 -7.71 16.47 8.15
C LEU A 436 -6.74 15.76 7.20
N THR A 437 -6.34 14.53 7.52
CA THR A 437 -5.45 13.73 6.68
C THR A 437 -6.07 13.46 5.31
N PHE A 438 -7.34 13.08 5.24
CA PHE A 438 -8.06 12.84 3.97
C PHE A 438 -8.19 14.12 3.14
N ALA A 439 -8.49 15.26 3.75
CA ALA A 439 -8.53 16.55 3.04
C ALA A 439 -7.15 16.92 2.44
N LEU A 440 -6.07 16.67 3.17
CA LEU A 440 -4.70 16.88 2.69
C LEU A 440 -4.31 15.87 1.60
N ALA A 441 -4.78 14.61 1.70
CA ALA A 441 -4.59 13.59 0.67
C ALA A 441 -5.26 13.98 -0.65
N ALA A 442 -6.52 14.42 -0.61
CA ALA A 442 -7.21 14.95 -1.78
C ALA A 442 -6.40 16.07 -2.44
N THR A 443 -5.89 17.01 -1.64
CA THR A 443 -5.05 18.10 -2.12
C THR A 443 -3.76 17.60 -2.77
N ALA A 444 -3.11 16.58 -2.19
CA ALA A 444 -1.89 15.99 -2.72
C ALA A 444 -2.12 15.32 -4.09
N TYR A 445 -3.23 14.59 -4.26
CA TYR A 445 -3.55 13.94 -5.53
C TYR A 445 -4.01 14.93 -6.61
N VAL A 446 -4.78 15.97 -6.26
CA VAL A 446 -5.12 17.07 -7.17
C VAL A 446 -3.85 17.78 -7.66
N ARG A 447 -2.92 18.06 -6.75
CA ARG A 447 -1.60 18.62 -7.09
C ARG A 447 -0.83 17.75 -8.07
N VAL A 448 -0.75 16.44 -7.81
CA VAL A 448 -0.01 15.50 -8.66
C VAL A 448 -0.61 15.44 -10.04
N PHE A 449 -1.93 15.25 -10.12
CA PHE A 449 -2.61 15.17 -11.41
C PHE A 449 -2.52 16.50 -12.18
N GLY A 450 -2.84 17.60 -11.54
CA GLY A 450 -2.76 18.95 -12.14
C GLY A 450 -1.34 19.31 -12.55
N GLY A 451 -0.35 19.02 -11.69
CA GLY A 451 1.05 19.33 -11.96
C GLY A 451 1.67 18.50 -13.07
N ALA A 452 1.37 17.23 -13.20
CA ALA A 452 1.97 16.37 -14.20
C ALA A 452 1.20 16.36 -15.53
N PHE A 453 -0.12 16.30 -15.49
CA PHE A 453 -0.92 16.02 -16.68
C PHE A 453 -1.61 17.25 -17.29
N LEU A 454 -1.95 18.26 -16.50
CA LEU A 454 -2.65 19.45 -16.97
C LEU A 454 -1.70 20.61 -17.30
N GLY A 455 -2.26 21.68 -17.85
CA GLY A 455 -1.50 22.87 -18.26
C GLY A 455 -0.70 22.69 -19.55
N ALA A 456 0.39 23.41 -19.66
CA ALA A 456 1.35 23.32 -20.76
C ALA A 456 2.67 22.62 -20.32
N PRO A 457 3.42 22.01 -21.26
CA PRO A 457 4.69 21.38 -20.95
C PRO A 457 5.71 22.37 -20.37
N ARG A 458 6.34 22.02 -19.23
CA ARG A 458 7.35 22.87 -18.58
C ARG A 458 8.79 22.47 -18.91
N SER A 459 8.98 21.46 -19.75
CA SER A 459 10.29 21.05 -20.26
C SER A 459 10.18 20.54 -21.69
N ARG A 460 11.30 20.56 -22.44
CA ARG A 460 11.37 19.96 -23.79
C ARG A 460 10.99 18.48 -23.78
N ARG A 461 11.35 17.74 -22.73
CA ARG A 461 11.00 16.31 -22.56
C ARG A 461 9.50 16.13 -22.45
N ALA A 462 8.82 16.92 -21.64
CA ALA A 462 7.36 16.89 -21.50
C ALA A 462 6.65 17.31 -22.81
N ALA A 463 7.22 18.28 -23.55
CA ALA A 463 6.68 18.72 -24.83
C ALA A 463 6.75 17.64 -25.93
N HIS A 464 7.68 16.71 -25.84
CA HIS A 464 7.86 15.59 -26.79
C HIS A 464 7.48 14.23 -26.17
N ALA A 465 6.68 14.25 -25.11
CA ALA A 465 6.20 13.01 -24.50
C ALA A 465 5.37 12.18 -25.50
N VAL A 466 5.52 10.86 -25.43
CA VAL A 466 4.82 9.89 -26.28
C VAL A 466 4.08 8.86 -25.43
N GLU A 467 2.96 8.37 -25.93
CA GLU A 467 2.22 7.29 -25.25
C GLU A 467 3.04 5.99 -25.25
N VAL A 468 2.85 5.20 -24.20
CA VAL A 468 3.60 3.97 -23.96
C VAL A 468 2.99 2.77 -24.73
N PRO A 469 3.72 1.65 -24.85
CA PRO A 469 3.22 0.41 -25.45
C PRO A 469 1.89 -0.07 -24.87
N ILE A 470 1.12 -0.80 -25.68
CA ILE A 470 -0.24 -1.24 -25.30
C ILE A 470 -0.25 -2.15 -24.08
N THR A 471 0.76 -3.02 -23.92
CA THR A 471 0.87 -3.94 -22.77
C THR A 471 1.01 -3.21 -21.46
N MET A 472 1.74 -2.08 -21.43
CA MET A 472 1.82 -1.22 -20.24
C MET A 472 0.46 -0.59 -19.88
N ARG A 473 -0.28 -0.13 -20.89
CA ARG A 473 -1.64 0.42 -20.72
C ARG A 473 -2.63 -0.64 -20.26
N LEU A 474 -2.57 -1.83 -20.82
CA LEU A 474 -3.43 -2.96 -20.43
C LEU A 474 -3.14 -3.41 -18.99
N GLY A 475 -1.86 -3.43 -18.56
CA GLY A 475 -1.50 -3.72 -17.17
C GLY A 475 -2.14 -2.73 -16.18
N MET A 476 -2.10 -1.43 -16.50
CA MET A 476 -2.81 -0.41 -15.71
C MET A 476 -4.33 -0.57 -15.79
N LEU A 477 -4.87 -0.94 -16.96
CA LEU A 477 -6.32 -1.13 -17.15
C LEU A 477 -6.87 -2.27 -16.29
N VAL A 478 -6.12 -3.36 -16.11
CA VAL A 478 -6.52 -4.47 -15.23
C VAL A 478 -6.76 -3.96 -13.81
N THR A 479 -5.79 -3.27 -13.22
CA THR A 479 -5.90 -2.80 -11.82
C THR A 479 -6.89 -1.63 -11.66
N ALA A 480 -6.89 -0.67 -12.58
CA ALA A 480 -7.84 0.45 -12.58
C ALA A 480 -9.27 -0.01 -12.88
N GLY A 481 -9.44 -0.96 -13.82
CA GLY A 481 -10.75 -1.50 -14.18
C GLY A 481 -11.40 -2.26 -13.03
N VAL A 482 -10.65 -3.14 -12.36
CA VAL A 482 -11.15 -3.83 -11.15
C VAL A 482 -11.47 -2.83 -10.05
N ALA A 483 -10.64 -1.79 -9.85
CA ALA A 483 -10.94 -0.75 -8.88
C ALA A 483 -12.25 -0.03 -9.21
N VAL A 484 -12.50 0.34 -10.46
CA VAL A 484 -13.78 0.97 -10.86
C VAL A 484 -14.97 0.03 -10.66
N VAL A 485 -14.84 -1.24 -11.05
CA VAL A 485 -15.92 -2.23 -10.88
C VAL A 485 -16.26 -2.41 -9.40
N THR A 486 -15.27 -2.60 -8.54
CA THR A 486 -15.49 -2.76 -7.09
C THR A 486 -15.96 -1.47 -6.40
N ALA A 487 -15.67 -0.31 -6.98
CA ALA A 487 -16.21 0.96 -6.51
C ALA A 487 -17.70 1.13 -6.84
N LEU A 488 -18.08 0.78 -8.06
CA LEU A 488 -19.47 0.95 -8.54
C LEU A 488 -20.38 -0.21 -8.11
N ILE A 489 -19.81 -1.37 -7.81
CA ILE A 489 -20.52 -2.55 -7.31
C ILE A 489 -19.88 -2.96 -5.95
N PRO A 490 -20.14 -2.19 -4.87
CA PRO A 490 -19.53 -2.40 -3.56
C PRO A 490 -19.65 -3.83 -3.00
N PRO A 491 -20.72 -4.61 -3.27
CA PRO A 491 -20.83 -5.98 -2.76
C PRO A 491 -19.65 -6.88 -3.09
N ILE A 492 -19.03 -6.68 -4.26
CA ILE A 492 -17.87 -7.49 -4.68
C ILE A 492 -16.71 -7.31 -3.69
N GLY A 493 -16.35 -6.05 -3.33
CA GLY A 493 -15.26 -5.81 -2.39
C GLY A 493 -15.65 -6.04 -0.93
N ILE A 494 -16.86 -5.61 -0.55
CA ILE A 494 -17.36 -5.72 0.84
C ILE A 494 -17.58 -7.19 1.22
N GLY A 495 -18.16 -8.00 0.33
CA GLY A 495 -18.39 -9.42 0.58
C GLY A 495 -17.10 -10.17 0.93
N GLU A 496 -16.03 -9.91 0.17
CA GLU A 496 -14.71 -10.48 0.39
C GLU A 496 -14.09 -10.04 1.75
N ALA A 497 -14.22 -8.76 2.06
CA ALA A 497 -13.70 -8.22 3.31
C ALA A 497 -14.51 -8.73 4.52
N VAL A 498 -15.83 -8.88 4.37
CA VAL A 498 -16.72 -9.47 5.39
C VAL A 498 -16.37 -10.93 5.65
N ALA A 499 -16.26 -11.77 4.61
CA ALA A 499 -15.89 -13.17 4.75
C ALA A 499 -14.54 -13.32 5.48
N SER A 500 -13.58 -12.45 5.18
CA SER A 500 -12.29 -12.44 5.86
C SER A 500 -12.35 -11.98 7.31
N ALA A 501 -13.16 -10.95 7.61
CA ALA A 501 -13.33 -10.46 8.97
C ALA A 501 -14.09 -11.46 9.85
N GLU A 502 -15.18 -12.07 9.35
CA GLU A 502 -15.91 -13.14 10.02
C GLU A 502 -15.01 -14.36 10.29
N GLY A 503 -14.18 -14.74 9.29
CA GLY A 503 -13.21 -15.83 9.46
C GLY A 503 -12.10 -15.53 10.48
N ALA A 504 -11.72 -14.25 10.66
CA ALA A 504 -10.68 -13.86 11.61
C ALA A 504 -11.21 -13.60 13.03
N THR A 505 -12.44 -13.11 13.17
CA THR A 505 -13.05 -12.73 14.47
C THR A 505 -14.05 -13.77 15.00
N HIS A 506 -14.48 -14.70 14.15
CA HIS A 506 -15.56 -15.66 14.43
C HIS A 506 -16.92 -15.03 14.77
N GLU A 507 -17.15 -13.78 14.32
CA GLU A 507 -18.40 -13.02 14.52
C GLU A 507 -19.29 -13.13 13.27
N PRO A 508 -20.38 -13.92 13.29
CA PRO A 508 -21.25 -14.09 12.14
C PRO A 508 -22.23 -12.93 11.96
N GLY A 509 -22.78 -12.80 10.76
CA GLY A 509 -23.85 -11.83 10.47
C GLY A 509 -23.40 -10.41 10.22
N LEU A 510 -22.11 -10.19 9.99
CA LEU A 510 -21.51 -8.90 9.77
C LEU A 510 -22.04 -8.21 8.49
N LEU A 511 -22.33 -8.99 7.46
CA LEU A 511 -22.94 -8.46 6.24
C LEU A 511 -24.30 -7.80 6.52
N ASN A 512 -25.13 -8.43 7.34
CA ASN A 512 -26.44 -7.89 7.74
C ASN A 512 -26.30 -6.62 8.58
N ALA A 513 -25.25 -6.52 9.39
CA ALA A 513 -24.98 -5.31 10.17
C ALA A 513 -24.51 -4.12 9.30
N LEU A 514 -23.90 -4.39 8.16
CA LEU A 514 -23.43 -3.39 7.21
C LEU A 514 -24.48 -3.03 6.14
N LEU A 515 -25.54 -3.83 5.99
CA LEU A 515 -26.65 -3.53 5.10
C LEU A 515 -27.70 -2.64 5.79
N PRO A 516 -28.30 -1.68 5.09
CA PRO A 516 -29.41 -0.89 5.64
C PRO A 516 -30.64 -1.76 5.88
N PRO A 517 -31.41 -1.51 6.96
CA PRO A 517 -32.69 -2.17 7.21
C PRO A 517 -33.66 -2.08 6.03
N LEU A 518 -33.59 -1.00 5.26
CA LEU A 518 -34.34 -0.76 4.03
C LEU A 518 -34.19 -1.90 3.00
N PHE A 519 -33.04 -2.54 2.94
CA PHE A 519 -32.73 -3.61 1.98
C PHE A 519 -32.89 -5.01 2.59
N GLN A 520 -32.98 -5.11 3.91
CA GLN A 520 -33.31 -6.37 4.61
C GLN A 520 -34.82 -6.70 4.52
N HIS A 521 -35.67 -5.65 4.48
CA HIS A 521 -37.14 -5.78 4.41
C HIS A 521 -37.72 -4.87 3.32
N PRO A 522 -37.52 -5.19 2.03
CA PRO A 522 -37.88 -4.31 0.91
C PRO A 522 -39.37 -4.03 0.80
N THR A 523 -40.24 -4.84 1.41
CA THR A 523 -41.70 -4.66 1.40
C THR A 523 -42.16 -3.49 2.26
N GLN A 524 -41.40 -3.05 3.24
CA GLN A 524 -41.76 -1.94 4.13
C GLN A 524 -41.44 -0.54 3.56
N PHE A 525 -40.63 -0.47 2.52
CA PHE A 525 -40.13 0.80 1.93
C PHE A 525 -40.34 0.86 0.42
N ALA A 526 -41.57 0.66 -0.02
CA ALA A 526 -41.94 0.48 -1.43
C ALA A 526 -41.67 1.70 -2.34
N LEU A 527 -41.53 2.91 -1.81
CA LEU A 527 -41.43 4.12 -2.63
C LEU A 527 -40.08 4.36 -3.31
N PRO A 528 -38.91 4.24 -2.66
CA PRO A 528 -37.61 4.48 -3.31
C PRO A 528 -37.22 3.38 -4.31
N ILE A 529 -37.76 2.17 -4.13
CA ILE A 529 -37.42 0.99 -4.93
C ILE A 529 -38.26 0.96 -6.23
N ARG A 530 -39.42 1.59 -6.25
CA ARG A 530 -40.31 1.65 -7.42
C ARG A 530 -39.84 2.57 -8.56
N VAL A 531 -38.95 3.51 -8.29
CA VAL A 531 -38.50 4.49 -9.29
C VAL A 531 -37.67 3.88 -10.41
N GLY A 532 -37.13 2.66 -10.22
CA GLY A 532 -36.25 1.98 -11.19
C GLY A 532 -36.83 0.75 -11.88
N GLY A 533 -38.09 0.35 -11.58
CA GLY A 533 -38.70 -0.87 -12.12
C GLY A 533 -37.99 -2.16 -11.67
N THR A 534 -38.36 -3.32 -12.24
CA THR A 534 -37.84 -4.64 -11.89
C THR A 534 -36.35 -4.81 -12.16
N PHE A 535 -35.82 -4.13 -13.18
CA PHE A 535 -34.39 -4.21 -13.54
C PHE A 535 -33.51 -3.52 -12.48
N LEU A 536 -33.85 -2.31 -12.09
CA LEU A 536 -33.12 -1.61 -11.03
C LEU A 536 -33.34 -2.29 -9.67
N SER A 537 -34.50 -2.88 -9.41
CA SER A 537 -34.74 -3.59 -8.18
C SER A 537 -33.92 -4.86 -8.07
N GLN A 538 -33.70 -5.60 -9.16
CA GLN A 538 -32.79 -6.76 -9.18
C GLN A 538 -31.33 -6.39 -8.96
N ILE A 539 -30.87 -5.26 -9.52
CA ILE A 539 -29.53 -4.70 -9.30
C ILE A 539 -29.41 -4.14 -7.87
N LEU A 540 -30.50 -3.63 -7.29
CA LEU A 540 -30.55 -3.02 -5.97
C LEU A 540 -30.96 -4.00 -4.86
N HIS A 541 -31.50 -5.18 -5.21
CA HIS A 541 -32.01 -6.16 -4.25
C HIS A 541 -30.89 -6.74 -3.41
N GLY A 542 -30.86 -6.31 -2.19
CA GLY A 542 -30.29 -7.04 -1.07
C GLY A 542 -28.78 -7.14 -1.00
N ASN A 543 -28.04 -6.69 -2.00
CA ASN A 543 -26.64 -7.04 -2.11
C ASN A 543 -25.67 -5.85 -2.11
N GLY A 544 -25.88 -4.91 -1.21
CA GLY A 544 -24.78 -4.06 -0.81
C GLY A 544 -24.30 -3.02 -1.82
N MET A 545 -25.15 -2.51 -2.70
CA MET A 545 -24.86 -1.25 -3.39
C MET A 545 -24.92 -0.05 -2.44
N VAL A 546 -25.20 -0.31 -1.17
CA VAL A 546 -25.34 0.67 -0.11
C VAL A 546 -24.53 0.23 1.08
N ILE A 547 -23.72 1.11 1.59
CA ILE A 547 -22.85 0.89 2.75
C ILE A 547 -23.48 1.61 3.93
N VAL A 548 -23.86 0.87 4.97
CA VAL A 548 -24.37 1.41 6.23
C VAL A 548 -23.52 0.93 7.38
N PRO A 549 -23.06 1.84 8.22
CA PRO A 549 -22.15 1.48 9.30
C PRO A 549 -22.83 0.76 10.49
N THR A 550 -24.14 0.76 10.60
CA THR A 550 -24.90 0.03 11.60
C THR A 550 -26.41 0.12 11.39
N SER A 551 -27.16 -0.82 11.97
CA SER A 551 -28.63 -0.95 11.92
C SER A 551 -29.45 0.18 12.54
N PHE A 552 -28.84 1.20 13.14
CA PHE A 552 -29.57 2.20 13.93
C PHE A 552 -29.47 3.65 13.43
N ASN A 553 -28.80 3.93 12.32
CA ASN A 553 -28.69 5.30 11.81
C ASN A 553 -28.95 5.36 10.32
N TYR A 554 -29.70 6.40 9.92
CA TYR A 554 -30.09 6.67 8.53
C TYR A 554 -28.96 7.24 7.65
N ALA A 555 -27.70 7.25 8.13
CA ALA A 555 -26.55 7.66 7.33
C ALA A 555 -26.05 6.47 6.50
N PHE A 556 -26.42 6.46 5.23
CA PHE A 556 -25.97 5.49 4.26
C PHE A 556 -25.39 6.15 3.02
N ILE A 557 -24.53 5.45 2.34
CA ILE A 557 -23.95 5.85 1.07
C ILE A 557 -24.26 4.80 0.00
N SER A 558 -24.65 5.28 -1.17
CA SER A 558 -24.77 4.44 -2.36
C SER A 558 -23.84 4.97 -3.46
N PRO A 559 -22.64 4.41 -3.62
CA PRO A 559 -21.71 4.81 -4.67
C PRO A 559 -22.30 4.71 -6.07
N THR A 560 -23.13 3.70 -6.31
CA THR A 560 -23.81 3.51 -7.59
C THR A 560 -24.78 4.65 -7.91
N PHE A 561 -25.60 5.07 -6.95
CA PHE A 561 -26.52 6.22 -7.15
C PHE A 561 -25.75 7.51 -7.33
N ILE A 562 -24.68 7.74 -6.59
CA ILE A 562 -23.79 8.89 -6.79
C ILE A 562 -23.26 8.90 -8.22
N PHE A 563 -22.76 7.78 -8.72
CA PHE A 563 -22.27 7.66 -10.08
C PHE A 563 -23.37 7.95 -11.12
N LEU A 564 -24.52 7.30 -11.00
CA LEU A 564 -25.65 7.52 -11.91
C LEU A 564 -26.11 8.97 -11.90
N SER A 565 -26.21 9.60 -10.72
CA SER A 565 -26.57 11.01 -10.59
C SER A 565 -25.56 11.93 -11.26
N LEU A 566 -24.26 11.69 -11.07
CA LEU A 566 -23.19 12.45 -11.73
C LEU A 566 -23.25 12.30 -13.26
N VAL A 567 -23.42 11.07 -13.77
CA VAL A 567 -23.60 10.82 -15.20
C VAL A 567 -24.84 11.55 -15.73
N CYS A 568 -25.96 11.46 -15.03
CA CYS A 568 -27.20 12.16 -15.41
C CYS A 568 -26.99 13.68 -15.47
N ILE A 569 -26.36 14.26 -14.44
CA ILE A 569 -26.05 15.71 -14.42
C ILE A 569 -25.14 16.09 -15.59
N ILE A 570 -24.11 15.33 -15.87
CA ILE A 570 -23.19 15.57 -16.99
C ILE A 570 -23.94 15.51 -18.33
N VAL A 571 -24.75 14.46 -18.53
CA VAL A 571 -25.51 14.27 -19.78
C VAL A 571 -26.55 15.39 -19.97
N LEU A 572 -27.28 15.72 -18.93
CA LEU A 572 -28.29 16.80 -18.96
C LEU A 572 -27.62 18.15 -19.23
N THR A 573 -26.51 18.45 -18.53
CA THR A 573 -25.76 19.70 -18.73
C THR A 573 -25.18 19.77 -20.15
N ALA A 574 -24.56 18.67 -20.63
CA ALA A 574 -24.03 18.61 -21.98
C ALA A 574 -25.15 18.74 -23.05
N GLY A 575 -26.32 18.11 -22.80
CA GLY A 575 -27.51 18.24 -23.63
C GLY A 575 -28.04 19.68 -23.67
N ALA A 576 -28.22 20.29 -22.50
CA ALA A 576 -28.65 21.67 -22.39
C ALA A 576 -27.70 22.66 -23.10
N LEU A 577 -26.38 22.48 -22.91
CA LEU A 577 -25.39 23.30 -23.60
C LEU A 577 -25.41 23.12 -25.13
N ARG A 578 -25.69 21.90 -25.61
CA ARG A 578 -25.84 21.63 -27.05
C ARG A 578 -27.11 22.21 -27.65
N LEU A 579 -28.19 22.22 -26.87
CA LEU A 579 -29.50 22.73 -27.32
C LEU A 579 -29.60 24.27 -27.21
N LEU A 580 -29.10 24.83 -26.10
CA LEU A 580 -29.21 26.26 -25.79
C LEU A 580 -27.96 27.06 -26.18
N GLY A 581 -26.82 26.40 -26.31
CA GLY A 581 -25.56 27.05 -26.64
C GLY A 581 -25.40 27.36 -28.14
N ARG A 582 -24.77 28.49 -28.45
CA ARG A 582 -24.36 28.78 -29.83
C ARG A 582 -23.32 27.79 -30.29
N ARG A 583 -23.53 27.12 -31.44
CA ARG A 583 -22.65 26.11 -32.04
C ARG A 583 -21.36 26.72 -32.64
N GLY A 584 -20.58 27.43 -31.87
CA GLY A 584 -19.33 28.02 -32.35
C GLY A 584 -18.13 27.56 -31.51
N ARG A 585 -17.26 26.74 -32.06
CA ARG A 585 -15.93 26.52 -31.48
C ARG A 585 -15.09 27.75 -31.76
N ARG A 586 -14.83 28.54 -30.72
CA ARG A 586 -13.90 29.69 -30.81
C ARG A 586 -12.53 29.24 -30.36
N GLU A 587 -11.57 29.31 -31.24
CA GLU A 587 -10.16 29.21 -30.89
C GLU A 587 -9.67 30.62 -30.57
N SER A 588 -9.10 30.81 -29.41
CA SER A 588 -8.48 32.06 -28.98
C SER A 588 -7.10 31.77 -28.43
N GLU A 589 -6.23 32.75 -28.53
CA GLU A 589 -4.92 32.68 -27.87
C GLU A 589 -5.09 32.58 -26.34
N VAL A 590 -4.09 31.98 -25.69
CA VAL A 590 -4.07 31.90 -24.23
C VAL A 590 -3.99 33.30 -23.66
N TRP A 591 -4.95 33.65 -22.77
CA TRP A 591 -4.86 34.94 -22.07
C TRP A 591 -3.71 34.93 -21.08
N VAL A 592 -2.78 35.87 -21.24
CA VAL A 592 -1.51 35.93 -20.50
C VAL A 592 -1.40 37.18 -19.61
N GLY A 593 -2.52 37.82 -19.28
CA GLY A 593 -2.55 38.95 -18.35
C GLY A 593 -1.76 40.18 -18.82
N GLY A 594 -1.71 40.42 -20.15
CA GLY A 594 -0.97 41.55 -20.75
C GLY A 594 0.49 41.25 -21.12
N ALA A 595 0.98 40.02 -20.89
CA ALA A 595 2.29 39.61 -21.38
C ALA A 595 2.25 39.38 -22.91
N ILE A 596 3.37 39.63 -23.59
CA ILE A 596 3.46 39.50 -25.06
C ILE A 596 3.43 38.02 -25.49
N GLU A 597 4.05 37.15 -24.72
CA GLU A 597 4.13 35.73 -25.02
C GLU A 597 3.85 34.88 -23.78
N TYR A 598 3.17 33.73 -23.99
CA TYR A 598 3.00 32.73 -22.95
C TYR A 598 4.28 31.94 -22.73
N ARG A 599 4.80 31.97 -21.50
CA ARG A 599 5.99 31.22 -21.09
C ARG A 599 5.61 30.11 -20.09
N ALA A 600 6.31 28.99 -20.19
CA ALA A 600 6.13 27.87 -19.24
C ALA A 600 6.35 28.26 -17.77
N SER A 601 7.16 29.29 -17.51
CA SER A 601 7.41 29.87 -16.19
C SER A 601 6.22 30.63 -15.59
N MET A 602 5.20 30.97 -16.38
CA MET A 602 3.99 31.67 -15.93
C MET A 602 2.94 30.75 -15.33
N GLN A 603 3.19 29.43 -15.32
CA GLN A 603 2.29 28.45 -14.73
C GLN A 603 2.64 28.18 -13.27
N TYR A 604 1.63 27.82 -12.48
CA TYR A 604 1.85 27.24 -11.17
C TYR A 604 2.59 25.91 -11.30
N THR A 605 3.73 25.81 -10.63
CA THR A 605 4.44 24.53 -10.49
C THR A 605 3.84 23.72 -9.37
N SER A 606 4.13 22.43 -9.33
CA SER A 606 3.73 21.55 -8.23
C SER A 606 4.24 22.05 -6.86
N THR A 607 5.46 22.61 -6.84
CA THR A 607 6.05 23.21 -5.63
C THR A 607 5.38 24.53 -5.24
N ALA A 608 5.00 25.38 -6.21
CA ALA A 608 4.28 26.62 -5.94
C ALA A 608 2.89 26.37 -5.32
N PHE A 609 2.16 25.36 -5.82
CA PHE A 609 0.87 24.96 -5.29
C PHE A 609 0.94 24.60 -3.79
N THR A 610 2.03 24.00 -3.33
CA THR A 610 2.19 23.57 -1.94
C THR A 610 2.82 24.60 -1.02
N ASN A 611 3.12 25.79 -1.51
CA ASN A 611 3.78 26.81 -0.69
C ASN A 611 2.94 27.27 0.51
N LEU A 612 1.61 27.29 0.37
CA LEU A 612 0.68 27.55 1.47
C LEU A 612 0.88 26.52 2.61
N PHE A 613 0.90 25.24 2.29
CA PHE A 613 1.07 24.18 3.27
C PHE A 613 2.45 24.23 3.93
N ARG A 614 3.50 24.59 3.18
CA ARG A 614 4.84 24.79 3.71
C ARG A 614 4.90 25.93 4.73
N SER A 615 4.19 27.03 4.50
CA SER A 615 4.14 28.14 5.45
C SER A 615 3.30 27.77 6.69
N THR A 616 2.16 27.12 6.51
CA THR A 616 1.26 26.73 7.60
C THR A 616 1.89 25.70 8.53
N PHE A 617 2.51 24.66 7.96
CA PHE A 617 3.15 23.58 8.71
C PHE A 617 4.68 23.74 8.83
N GLY A 618 5.19 24.96 8.68
CA GLY A 618 6.63 25.26 8.66
C GLY A 618 7.41 24.75 9.86
N GLY A 619 6.77 24.75 11.05
CA GLY A 619 7.36 24.22 12.29
C GLY A 619 7.62 22.70 12.24
N VAL A 620 6.78 21.94 11.51
CA VAL A 620 6.94 20.48 11.33
C VAL A 620 8.03 20.18 10.31
N PHE A 621 8.12 20.98 9.25
CA PHE A 621 8.98 20.68 8.10
C PHE A 621 10.43 21.12 8.26
N ARG A 622 10.74 22.01 9.19
CA ARG A 622 12.08 22.59 9.43
C ARG A 622 12.80 22.91 8.12
N ASP A 623 12.15 23.75 7.33
CA ASP A 623 12.54 24.12 5.99
C ASP A 623 13.87 24.89 5.98
N GLN A 624 14.92 24.28 5.41
CA GLN A 624 16.22 24.93 5.23
C GLN A 624 16.23 25.64 3.87
N ARG A 625 16.55 26.92 3.93
CA ARG A 625 16.59 27.80 2.76
C ARG A 625 18.02 28.25 2.54
N ASP A 626 18.63 27.83 1.44
CA ASP A 626 19.95 28.31 1.01
C ASP A 626 19.74 29.18 -0.22
N ILE A 627 20.18 30.43 -0.15
CA ILE A 627 20.15 31.40 -1.25
C ILE A 627 21.57 31.68 -1.62
N GLU A 628 22.05 31.10 -2.73
CA GLU A 628 23.33 31.40 -3.34
C GLU A 628 23.12 32.52 -4.35
N ARG A 629 23.82 33.63 -4.16
CA ARG A 629 23.82 34.77 -5.07
C ARG A 629 25.19 34.91 -5.71
N ASP A 630 25.23 34.90 -7.03
CA ASP A 630 26.45 35.11 -7.80
C ASP A 630 26.48 36.54 -8.35
N TYR A 631 27.55 37.27 -8.04
CA TYR A 631 27.75 38.67 -8.40
C TYR A 631 28.96 38.78 -9.31
N HIS A 632 28.76 39.04 -10.62
CA HIS A 632 29.87 39.09 -11.59
C HIS A 632 30.66 40.40 -11.55
N GLN A 633 30.04 41.56 -11.37
CA GLN A 633 30.73 42.85 -11.52
C GLN A 633 30.37 43.89 -10.45
N ALA A 634 29.28 43.77 -9.74
CA ALA A 634 28.90 44.72 -8.73
C ALA A 634 28.12 44.03 -7.60
N PRO A 635 28.35 44.37 -6.32
CA PRO A 635 27.70 43.68 -5.19
C PRO A 635 26.20 43.96 -5.08
N PHE A 636 25.64 44.82 -5.93
CA PHE A 636 24.24 45.24 -5.90
C PHE A 636 23.35 44.51 -6.93
N PHE A 637 23.96 43.92 -7.97
CA PHE A 637 23.23 43.25 -9.05
C PHE A 637 23.68 41.79 -9.16
N ALA A 638 22.86 40.89 -8.64
CA ALA A 638 23.12 39.45 -8.77
C ALA A 638 22.95 39.02 -10.23
N HIS A 639 23.97 38.40 -10.81
CA HIS A 639 23.92 37.77 -12.13
C HIS A 639 23.04 36.56 -12.13
N SER A 640 23.15 35.74 -11.09
CA SER A 640 22.27 34.60 -10.86
C SER A 640 21.90 34.47 -9.36
N VAL A 641 20.68 34.07 -9.09
CA VAL A 641 20.21 33.72 -7.74
C VAL A 641 19.76 32.28 -7.77
N ARG A 642 20.50 31.42 -7.07
CA ARG A 642 20.15 30.04 -6.90
C ARG A 642 19.43 29.88 -5.56
N TYR A 643 18.16 29.53 -5.63
CA TYR A 643 17.34 29.24 -4.45
C TYR A 643 17.27 27.73 -4.24
N LEU A 644 17.93 27.24 -3.20
CA LEU A 644 17.88 25.84 -2.79
C LEU A 644 17.03 25.74 -1.52
N ARG A 645 16.01 24.92 -1.60
CA ARG A 645 15.14 24.63 -0.47
C ARG A 645 15.18 23.13 -0.18
N ARG A 646 15.52 22.78 1.05
CA ARG A 646 15.59 21.39 1.50
C ARG A 646 14.63 21.20 2.65
N VAL A 647 13.74 20.21 2.52
CA VAL A 647 12.89 19.74 3.61
C VAL A 647 13.67 18.67 4.37
N VAL A 648 13.87 18.89 5.67
CA VAL A 648 14.52 17.92 6.54
C VAL A 648 13.48 16.91 7.01
N GLU A 649 13.70 15.62 6.75
CA GLU A 649 12.86 14.56 7.28
C GLU A 649 13.17 14.36 8.79
N PRO A 650 12.21 14.61 9.70
CA PRO A 650 12.49 14.54 11.15
C PRO A 650 12.96 13.16 11.60
N VAL A 651 12.33 12.09 11.08
CA VAL A 651 12.70 10.72 11.43
C VAL A 651 14.13 10.39 10.98
N GLU A 652 14.54 10.84 9.80
CA GLU A 652 15.93 10.66 9.35
C GLU A 652 16.91 11.43 10.24
N ALA A 653 16.58 12.69 10.57
CA ALA A 653 17.47 13.56 11.32
C ALA A 653 17.59 13.16 12.80
N TYR A 654 16.47 12.83 13.44
CA TYR A 654 16.43 12.64 14.90
C TYR A 654 16.40 11.19 15.35
N VAL A 655 16.04 10.24 14.45
CA VAL A 655 16.01 8.81 14.78
C VAL A 655 17.14 8.07 14.06
N TYR A 656 17.19 8.13 12.74
CA TYR A 656 18.12 7.29 11.99
C TYR A 656 19.57 7.73 12.10
N ARG A 657 19.86 9.03 11.97
CA ARG A 657 21.24 9.51 12.07
C ARG A 657 21.90 9.22 13.43
N PRO A 658 21.24 9.49 14.59
CA PRO A 658 21.79 9.11 15.88
C PRO A 658 22.02 7.60 16.01
N VAL A 659 21.04 6.77 15.62
CA VAL A 659 21.15 5.31 15.67
C VAL A 659 22.30 4.81 14.81
N ILE A 660 22.42 5.28 13.55
CA ILE A 660 23.51 4.91 12.65
C ILE A 660 24.86 5.35 13.22
N THR A 661 24.93 6.55 13.81
CA THR A 661 26.15 7.06 14.41
C THR A 661 26.57 6.22 15.63
N GLY A 662 25.61 5.85 16.48
CA GLY A 662 25.82 4.94 17.60
C GLY A 662 26.29 3.57 17.15
N ALA A 663 25.60 2.98 16.16
CA ALA A 663 25.99 1.68 15.59
C ALA A 663 27.40 1.69 14.97
N ARG A 664 27.77 2.77 14.27
CA ARG A 664 29.13 2.94 13.74
C ARG A 664 30.17 3.02 14.85
N ARG A 665 29.89 3.72 15.95
CA ARG A 665 30.79 3.78 17.11
C ARG A 665 30.97 2.41 17.76
N LEU A 666 29.88 1.67 17.96
CA LEU A 666 29.91 0.29 18.48
C LEU A 666 30.66 -0.65 17.55
N SER A 667 30.41 -0.58 16.24
CA SER A 667 31.09 -1.37 15.23
C SER A 667 32.60 -1.09 15.20
N SER A 668 33.00 0.20 15.33
CA SER A 668 34.42 0.56 15.38
C SER A 668 35.09 0.10 16.69
N ALA A 669 34.35 0.10 17.80
CA ALA A 669 34.82 -0.44 19.07
C ALA A 669 34.98 -1.98 19.00
N ALA A 670 33.97 -2.68 18.45
CA ALA A 670 34.02 -4.12 18.23
C ALA A 670 35.12 -4.51 17.24
N GLY A 671 35.37 -3.70 16.20
CA GLY A 671 36.46 -3.92 15.25
C GLY A 671 37.86 -3.90 15.89
N ARG A 672 38.01 -3.21 17.03
CA ARG A 672 39.28 -3.23 17.80
C ARG A 672 39.55 -4.59 18.46
N LEU A 673 38.52 -5.43 18.66
CA LEU A 673 38.65 -6.79 19.13
C LEU A 673 39.22 -7.72 18.05
N GLN A 674 39.11 -7.35 16.77
CA GLN A 674 39.72 -8.04 15.65
C GLN A 674 41.18 -7.59 15.46
N SER A 675 42.07 -8.12 16.29
CA SER A 675 43.51 -7.79 16.27
C SER A 675 44.30 -8.46 15.15
N GLY A 676 43.72 -9.46 14.45
CA GLY A 676 44.43 -10.29 13.47
C GLY A 676 45.34 -11.37 14.11
N HIS A 677 45.45 -11.41 15.43
CA HIS A 677 46.26 -12.38 16.13
C HIS A 677 45.44 -13.63 16.49
N VAL A 678 45.79 -14.79 15.91
CA VAL A 678 45.12 -16.08 16.13
C VAL A 678 45.11 -16.48 17.61
N SER A 679 46.17 -16.19 18.36
CA SER A 679 46.27 -16.45 19.79
C SER A 679 45.19 -15.73 20.63
N LEU A 680 44.81 -14.54 20.23
CA LEU A 680 43.78 -13.76 20.92
C LEU A 680 42.37 -14.32 20.66
N TYR A 681 42.13 -14.83 19.45
CA TYR A 681 40.88 -15.52 19.13
C TYR A 681 40.72 -16.84 19.87
N LEU A 682 41.82 -17.59 20.03
CA LEU A 682 41.86 -18.81 20.86
C LEU A 682 41.57 -18.47 22.33
N LEU A 683 42.12 -17.36 22.84
CA LEU A 683 41.82 -16.89 24.20
C LEU A 683 40.34 -16.54 24.38
N TYR A 684 39.69 -15.88 23.40
CA TYR A 684 38.24 -15.61 23.43
C TYR A 684 37.42 -16.90 23.45
N LEU A 685 37.80 -17.90 22.65
CA LEU A 685 37.16 -19.21 22.61
C LEU A 685 37.25 -19.92 23.97
N VAL A 686 38.41 -19.91 24.59
CA VAL A 686 38.65 -20.50 25.92
C VAL A 686 37.83 -19.73 26.98
N ALA A 687 37.80 -18.40 26.94
CA ALA A 687 37.04 -17.60 27.88
C ALA A 687 35.54 -17.89 27.77
N VAL A 688 34.98 -17.97 26.57
CA VAL A 688 33.57 -18.35 26.35
C VAL A 688 33.29 -19.77 26.85
N PHE A 689 34.20 -20.72 26.60
CA PHE A 689 34.07 -22.10 27.05
C PHE A 689 34.06 -22.20 28.60
N VAL A 690 34.96 -21.45 29.27
CA VAL A 690 35.00 -21.37 30.73
C VAL A 690 33.72 -20.76 31.29
N VAL A 691 33.21 -19.67 30.70
CA VAL A 691 31.92 -19.05 31.12
C VAL A 691 30.77 -20.03 30.98
N VAL A 692 30.69 -20.76 29.85
CA VAL A 692 29.64 -21.77 29.64
C VAL A 692 29.72 -22.91 30.65
N LEU A 693 30.92 -23.31 31.04
CA LEU A 693 31.12 -24.34 32.08
C LEU A 693 30.76 -23.85 33.48
N LEU A 694 30.93 -22.56 33.78
CA LEU A 694 30.60 -21.98 35.08
C LEU A 694 29.12 -21.65 35.24
N VAL A 695 28.39 -21.49 34.15
CA VAL A 695 26.93 -21.17 34.12
C VAL A 695 26.06 -22.45 34.07
N ARG A 696 26.66 -23.62 33.76
CA ARG A 696 26.04 -24.95 33.93
C ARG A 696 26.25 -25.48 35.35
#